data_ca022b73d27c36be5e6bf726d6f739c4
#
_entry.id   ca022b73d27c36be5e6bf726d6f739c4
#
_cell.length_a   1.000
_cell.length_b   1.000
_cell.length_c   1.000
_cell.angle_alpha   90.00
_cell.angle_beta   90.00
_cell.angle_gamma   90.00
#
_symmetry.space_group_name_H-M   'P 1'
#
loop_
_entity.id
_entity.type
_entity.pdbx_description
1 polymer ?
#
loop_
_entity_poly.entity_id
_entity_poly.type
_entity_poly.pdbx_seq_one_letter_code
_entity_poly.pdbx_strand_id
1 'polypeptide(L)'
;MEVLNNSISEIFTKYIKHNQILFYDVDNLIEKGNSEDYICPICLFLLKNPINCSDADNSHSFCKECIDKYKQQNNNNNCPTCKQIFQNKIKNDIIESLNKFSFNCCFKSEGCNTYSEYLNHINNCEYNNEYECQIKKYYYETKEFEMCGIKDNKANLKNHLKSCALMEYNCIFCNEKIFQMDLEEHVKNKCKFGIIKYSNGDKYFGEKKNNMRDGYGVIYCKNGDKFEAEWKNDKIDGYLIYYFNIGDKYEGYCKNDKRNGYGIYHHSNGNIYEGYWENNMKSGYGIFYNNINQIIYEGEFKNDNFDGYGIKYFKDGKYEGKFKNNKREGYGIYTYSNGLARYEGEFKNDKIEGFGKDIYNNKIFYYGENKNGLKEGYGIYYYDNGNRYEGEWHNNKKNGFGIFYYNNGAKYVGEWKNDIRHGYGLLSNDNCVFYQGEFNNDNIEGIGIYIYTDESKYEGEFKNNFRDGYGILNDNLGFIYEGESKNNKKEKYGILYHSNGYKYLGNWMNDMKDGYGIEYFSNGPKYEGEYKNDKREGYGTLLWINGQRYEGEWKNSVAEGFGIINFPNGDRYEGEFKQDIYNGYGTFYSILGFKYKKCFKPILSTTIIIMIYKIVLFFHTIYSLLKRNRMILLFLIILILGIIINQNK
;
A
#
# COMPACT_ATOMS: atom_id res chain seq x y z
N MET A 1 -5.29 -5.29 -25.96
CA MET A 1 -4.78 -5.87 -24.72
C MET A 1 -3.27 -6.07 -24.68
N GLU A 2 -2.64 -6.58 -25.74
CA GLU A 2 -1.16 -6.66 -25.82
C GLU A 2 -0.46 -5.29 -25.77
N VAL A 3 -1.02 -4.27 -26.41
CA VAL A 3 -0.46 -2.90 -26.38
C VAL A 3 -0.57 -2.26 -25.01
N LEU A 4 -1.62 -2.56 -24.24
CA LEU A 4 -1.81 -2.03 -22.88
C LEU A 4 -0.87 -2.70 -21.85
N ASN A 5 -0.66 -4.01 -21.97
CA ASN A 5 0.27 -4.73 -21.09
C ASN A 5 1.73 -4.29 -21.30
N ASN A 6 2.10 -4.01 -22.56
CA ASN A 6 3.43 -3.48 -22.88
C ASN A 6 3.61 -2.05 -22.36
N SER A 7 2.58 -1.20 -22.41
CA SER A 7 2.64 0.17 -21.88
C SER A 7 2.76 0.21 -20.35
N ILE A 8 2.07 -0.66 -19.64
CA ILE A 8 2.17 -0.78 -18.17
C ILE A 8 3.55 -1.29 -17.77
N SER A 9 4.07 -2.30 -18.46
CA SER A 9 5.41 -2.84 -18.24
C SER A 9 6.51 -1.80 -18.55
N GLU A 10 6.38 -1.02 -19.63
CA GLU A 10 7.35 0.04 -19.96
C GLU A 10 7.31 1.21 -18.99
N ILE A 11 6.13 1.62 -18.52
CA ILE A 11 5.98 2.69 -17.51
C ILE A 11 6.57 2.24 -16.18
N PHE A 12 6.29 1.01 -15.75
CA PHE A 12 6.84 0.43 -14.51
C PHE A 12 8.37 0.29 -14.61
N THR A 13 8.88 -0.23 -15.73
CA THR A 13 10.31 -0.40 -15.96
C THR A 13 11.05 0.94 -16.08
N LYS A 14 10.44 1.94 -16.71
CA LYS A 14 11.00 3.28 -16.83
C LYS A 14 11.03 4.03 -15.49
N TYR A 15 9.98 3.86 -14.67
CA TYR A 15 9.87 4.48 -13.35
C TYR A 15 10.85 3.86 -12.34
N ILE A 16 10.99 2.53 -12.34
CA ILE A 16 11.97 1.82 -11.52
C ILE A 16 13.40 2.22 -11.91
N LYS A 17 13.72 2.32 -13.21
CA LYS A 17 15.06 2.74 -13.68
C LYS A 17 15.36 4.22 -13.41
N HIS A 18 14.36 5.10 -13.35
CA HIS A 18 14.58 6.53 -13.20
C HIS A 18 14.72 6.98 -11.75
N ASN A 19 14.12 6.26 -10.78
CA ASN A 19 14.05 6.68 -9.37
C ASN A 19 14.91 5.87 -8.41
N GLN A 20 15.78 4.96 -8.89
CA GLN A 20 16.63 4.12 -8.02
C GLN A 20 15.85 3.52 -6.83
N ILE A 21 14.62 3.02 -7.07
CA ILE A 21 13.88 2.29 -6.05
C ILE A 21 14.52 0.92 -5.91
N LEU A 22 15.49 0.86 -5.02
CA LEU A 22 16.27 -0.30 -4.70
C LEU A 22 15.56 -1.05 -3.56
N PHE A 23 15.01 -2.21 -3.87
CA PHE A 23 14.85 -3.25 -2.85
C PHE A 23 16.27 -3.63 -2.40
N TYR A 24 16.61 -3.41 -1.13
CA TYR A 24 17.95 -3.58 -0.57
C TYR A 24 18.56 -4.98 -0.83
N ASP A 25 17.73 -5.97 -1.19
CA ASP A 25 18.19 -7.34 -1.53
C ASP A 25 18.36 -7.57 -3.04
N VAL A 26 17.76 -6.75 -3.91
CA VAL A 26 17.85 -6.94 -5.36
C VAL A 26 19.17 -6.46 -5.93
N ASP A 27 19.78 -5.42 -5.35
CA ASP A 27 21.06 -4.88 -5.83
C ASP A 27 22.25 -5.83 -5.60
N ASN A 28 22.23 -6.56 -4.50
CA ASN A 28 23.23 -7.61 -4.25
C ASN A 28 23.06 -8.81 -5.20
N LEU A 29 21.89 -8.98 -5.81
CA LEU A 29 21.59 -10.02 -6.79
C LEU A 29 21.94 -9.56 -8.22
N ILE A 30 21.77 -8.28 -8.54
CA ILE A 30 22.06 -7.71 -9.87
C ILE A 30 23.56 -7.75 -10.18
N GLU A 31 24.44 -7.55 -9.19
CA GLU A 31 25.90 -7.65 -9.40
C GLU A 31 26.40 -9.08 -9.68
N LYS A 32 25.60 -10.13 -9.44
CA LYS A 32 26.00 -11.55 -9.57
C LYS A 32 25.29 -12.36 -10.67
N GLY A 33 24.49 -11.72 -11.52
CA GLY A 33 23.88 -12.31 -12.73
C GLY A 33 22.41 -12.71 -12.58
N ASN A 34 21.62 -12.46 -13.63
CA ASN A 34 20.21 -12.81 -13.88
C ASN A 34 19.28 -12.85 -12.65
N SER A 35 19.08 -11.70 -12.01
CA SER A 35 18.19 -11.55 -10.84
C SER A 35 16.71 -11.78 -11.17
N GLU A 36 16.29 -11.66 -12.42
CA GLU A 36 14.89 -11.83 -12.86
C GLU A 36 14.36 -13.25 -12.65
N ASP A 37 15.25 -14.27 -12.67
CA ASP A 37 14.88 -15.66 -12.45
C ASP A 37 14.49 -15.99 -11.00
N TYR A 38 14.81 -15.10 -10.06
CA TYR A 38 14.60 -15.31 -8.62
C TYR A 38 13.49 -14.44 -8.01
N ILE A 39 12.85 -13.59 -8.82
CA ILE A 39 11.76 -12.72 -8.38
C ILE A 39 10.42 -13.35 -8.74
N CYS A 40 9.50 -13.46 -7.77
CA CYS A 40 8.16 -13.96 -8.02
C CYS A 40 7.34 -12.97 -8.87
N PRO A 41 6.85 -13.34 -10.07
CA PRO A 41 6.11 -12.44 -10.94
C PRO A 41 4.77 -11.96 -10.37
N ILE A 42 4.23 -12.64 -9.34
CA ILE A 42 2.94 -12.26 -8.71
C ILE A 42 3.14 -11.23 -7.62
N CYS A 43 4.16 -11.40 -6.76
CA CYS A 43 4.38 -10.51 -5.61
C CYS A 43 5.65 -9.64 -5.73
N LEU A 44 6.45 -9.82 -6.78
CA LEU A 44 7.71 -9.11 -7.03
C LEU A 44 8.75 -9.19 -5.90
N PHE A 45 8.66 -10.21 -5.04
CA PHE A 45 9.64 -10.51 -4.00
C PHE A 45 10.50 -11.71 -4.37
N LEU A 46 11.63 -11.87 -3.68
CA LEU A 46 12.46 -13.07 -3.79
C LEU A 46 11.62 -14.34 -3.57
N LEU A 47 11.85 -15.33 -4.42
CA LEU A 47 11.08 -16.57 -4.41
C LEU A 47 11.21 -17.31 -3.08
N LYS A 48 10.10 -17.45 -2.38
CA LYS A 48 9.98 -18.29 -1.18
C LYS A 48 9.28 -19.58 -1.56
N ASN A 49 9.93 -20.73 -1.34
CA ASN A 49 9.43 -22.04 -1.75
C ASN A 49 8.96 -22.05 -3.23
N PRO A 50 9.88 -21.91 -4.20
CA PRO A 50 9.52 -21.73 -5.60
C PRO A 50 8.83 -22.95 -6.20
N ILE A 51 7.78 -22.72 -6.98
CA ILE A 51 7.04 -23.71 -7.76
C ILE A 51 7.10 -23.33 -9.23
N ASN A 52 7.42 -24.29 -10.10
CA ASN A 52 7.43 -24.09 -11.54
C ASN A 52 6.13 -24.54 -12.21
N CYS A 53 5.83 -23.96 -13.37
CA CYS A 53 4.87 -24.55 -14.29
C CYS A 53 5.48 -25.74 -15.06
N SER A 54 4.67 -26.51 -15.80
CA SER A 54 5.07 -27.72 -16.48
C SER A 54 5.77 -27.51 -17.84
N ASP A 55 5.96 -26.25 -18.26
CA ASP A 55 6.59 -25.92 -19.55
C ASP A 55 8.11 -26.02 -19.43
N ALA A 56 8.72 -26.96 -20.19
CA ALA A 56 10.14 -27.24 -20.10
C ALA A 56 11.02 -26.14 -20.72
N ASP A 57 10.48 -25.39 -21.71
CA ASP A 57 11.24 -24.38 -22.46
C ASP A 57 11.08 -22.98 -21.91
N ASN A 58 9.97 -22.69 -21.21
CA ASN A 58 9.63 -21.38 -20.62
C ASN A 58 9.09 -21.52 -19.18
N SER A 59 9.84 -22.16 -18.30
CA SER A 59 9.41 -22.38 -16.92
C SER A 59 9.37 -21.09 -16.12
N HIS A 60 8.16 -20.70 -15.67
CA HIS A 60 7.97 -19.57 -14.78
C HIS A 60 8.03 -20.03 -13.32
N SER A 61 8.77 -19.32 -12.51
CA SER A 61 8.92 -19.61 -11.08
C SER A 61 8.08 -18.63 -10.25
N PHE A 62 7.38 -19.13 -9.24
CA PHE A 62 6.50 -18.35 -8.39
C PHE A 62 6.66 -18.77 -6.93
N CYS A 63 6.38 -17.89 -5.97
CA CYS A 63 6.26 -18.29 -4.58
C CYS A 63 5.08 -19.25 -4.39
N LYS A 64 5.28 -20.34 -3.66
CA LYS A 64 4.23 -21.33 -3.35
C LYS A 64 2.98 -20.68 -2.77
N GLU A 65 3.15 -19.75 -1.81
CA GLU A 65 2.04 -19.04 -1.16
C GLU A 65 1.25 -18.15 -2.12
N CYS A 66 1.92 -17.49 -3.08
CA CYS A 66 1.25 -16.69 -4.11
C CYS A 66 0.44 -17.57 -5.06
N ILE A 67 0.97 -18.74 -5.43
CA ILE A 67 0.26 -19.70 -6.30
C ILE A 67 -0.91 -20.35 -5.59
N ASP A 68 -0.76 -20.71 -4.32
CA ASP A 68 -1.86 -21.29 -3.55
C ASP A 68 -3.02 -20.29 -3.41
N LYS A 69 -2.72 -19.00 -3.16
CA LYS A 69 -3.72 -17.92 -3.18
C LYS A 69 -4.33 -17.72 -4.55
N TYR A 70 -3.53 -17.71 -5.62
CA TYR A 70 -4.03 -17.59 -7.00
C TYR A 70 -4.98 -18.73 -7.37
N LYS A 71 -4.64 -19.98 -7.02
CA LYS A 71 -5.48 -21.17 -7.23
C LYS A 71 -6.80 -21.08 -6.47
N GLN A 72 -6.77 -20.63 -5.20
CA GLN A 72 -7.96 -20.46 -4.38
C GLN A 72 -8.90 -19.38 -4.92
N GLN A 73 -8.35 -18.24 -5.39
CA GLN A 73 -9.14 -17.12 -5.89
C GLN A 73 -9.79 -17.39 -7.26
N ASN A 74 -9.10 -18.14 -8.14
CA ASN A 74 -9.51 -18.32 -9.52
C ASN A 74 -10.07 -19.73 -9.81
N ASN A 75 -10.07 -20.62 -8.81
CA ASN A 75 -10.47 -22.02 -8.94
C ASN A 75 -9.77 -22.72 -10.14
N ASN A 76 -8.52 -22.35 -10.42
CA ASN A 76 -7.75 -22.74 -11.58
C ASN A 76 -6.34 -23.18 -11.19
N ASN A 77 -5.93 -24.36 -11.69
CA ASN A 77 -4.61 -24.95 -11.44
C ASN A 77 -3.55 -24.58 -12.50
N ASN A 78 -3.89 -23.71 -13.43
CA ASN A 78 -3.00 -23.36 -14.53
C ASN A 78 -2.12 -22.13 -14.19
N CYS A 79 -0.92 -22.10 -14.74
CA CYS A 79 0.00 -20.96 -14.64
C CYS A 79 -0.66 -19.68 -15.16
N PRO A 80 -0.63 -18.55 -14.43
CA PRO A 80 -1.21 -17.28 -14.89
C PRO A 80 -0.55 -16.75 -16.17
N THR A 81 0.71 -17.10 -16.41
CA THR A 81 1.50 -16.63 -17.57
C THR A 81 1.33 -17.50 -18.81
N CYS A 82 1.67 -18.79 -18.73
CA CYS A 82 1.63 -19.69 -19.91
C CYS A 82 0.40 -20.58 -19.96
N LYS A 83 -0.48 -20.57 -18.96
CA LYS A 83 -1.71 -21.39 -18.84
C LYS A 83 -1.48 -22.89 -18.69
N GLN A 84 -0.24 -23.34 -18.53
CA GLN A 84 0.08 -24.75 -18.25
C GLN A 84 -0.25 -25.13 -16.80
N ILE A 85 -0.41 -26.43 -16.55
CA ILE A 85 -0.73 -26.93 -15.20
C ILE A 85 0.50 -26.81 -14.29
N PHE A 86 0.31 -26.31 -13.06
CA PHE A 86 1.38 -26.26 -12.08
C PHE A 86 1.80 -27.65 -11.61
N GLN A 87 3.10 -27.93 -11.67
CA GLN A 87 3.70 -29.08 -11.01
C GLN A 87 4.14 -28.65 -9.60
N ASN A 88 3.71 -29.40 -8.57
CA ASN A 88 4.12 -29.18 -7.17
C ASN A 88 5.57 -29.64 -6.91
N LYS A 89 6.51 -29.31 -7.79
CA LYS A 89 7.90 -29.65 -7.66
C LYS A 89 8.70 -28.37 -7.40
N ILE A 90 9.39 -28.35 -6.27
CA ILE A 90 10.32 -27.26 -5.93
C ILE A 90 11.50 -27.36 -6.90
N LYS A 91 11.88 -26.26 -7.52
CA LYS A 91 13.06 -26.20 -8.40
C LYS A 91 14.33 -26.18 -7.56
N ASN A 92 14.98 -27.34 -7.43
CA ASN A 92 16.20 -27.51 -6.62
C ASN A 92 17.30 -26.55 -7.06
N ASP A 93 17.44 -26.29 -8.37
CA ASP A 93 18.47 -25.42 -8.94
C ASP A 93 18.35 -23.97 -8.40
N ILE A 94 17.13 -23.48 -8.18
CA ILE A 94 16.87 -22.15 -7.59
C ILE A 94 17.31 -22.14 -6.13
N ILE A 95 16.97 -23.20 -5.37
CA ILE A 95 17.38 -23.31 -3.96
C ILE A 95 18.89 -23.40 -3.84
N GLU A 96 19.55 -24.20 -4.70
CA GLU A 96 21.02 -24.27 -4.73
C GLU A 96 21.67 -22.93 -5.08
N SER A 97 21.09 -22.19 -6.01
CA SER A 97 21.56 -20.86 -6.38
C SER A 97 21.36 -19.85 -5.24
N LEU A 98 20.20 -19.85 -4.60
CA LEU A 98 19.90 -18.99 -3.45
C LEU A 98 20.76 -19.32 -2.22
N ASN A 99 21.18 -20.57 -2.03
CA ASN A 99 22.10 -20.98 -0.96
C ASN A 99 23.52 -20.40 -1.11
N LYS A 100 23.87 -19.84 -2.29
CA LYS A 100 25.13 -19.11 -2.50
C LYS A 100 25.14 -17.70 -1.94
N PHE A 101 23.98 -17.18 -1.54
CA PHE A 101 23.86 -15.84 -0.95
C PHE A 101 23.84 -15.93 0.58
N SER A 102 24.49 -14.97 1.23
CA SER A 102 24.40 -14.80 2.68
C SER A 102 23.14 -13.98 3.00
N PHE A 103 22.29 -14.49 3.89
CA PHE A 103 21.10 -13.81 4.35
C PHE A 103 21.31 -13.29 5.78
N ASN A 104 20.99 -12.02 6.01
CA ASN A 104 21.02 -11.46 7.36
C ASN A 104 19.79 -11.93 8.14
N CYS A 105 20.03 -12.71 9.18
CA CYS A 105 19.01 -13.07 10.15
C CYS A 105 18.93 -11.96 11.20
N CYS A 106 17.74 -11.36 11.36
CA CYS A 106 17.51 -10.23 12.27
C CYS A 106 17.77 -10.55 13.75
N PHE A 107 18.05 -11.80 14.12
CA PHE A 107 18.21 -12.23 15.52
C PHE A 107 19.52 -12.93 15.84
N LYS A 108 20.46 -13.01 14.90
CA LYS A 108 21.79 -13.55 15.17
C LYS A 108 22.88 -12.52 14.87
N SER A 109 23.87 -12.42 15.75
CA SER A 109 25.14 -11.74 15.47
C SER A 109 25.92 -12.39 14.32
N GLU A 110 25.55 -13.61 13.95
CA GLU A 110 26.07 -14.37 12.83
C GLU A 110 24.95 -14.58 11.83
N GLY A 111 25.07 -14.07 10.60
CA GLY A 111 24.10 -14.22 9.54
C GLY A 111 23.85 -15.69 9.19
N CYS A 112 22.67 -16.00 8.68
CA CYS A 112 22.42 -17.31 8.08
C CYS A 112 23.30 -17.45 6.85
N ASN A 113 24.09 -18.51 6.77
CA ASN A 113 25.06 -18.69 5.70
C ASN A 113 24.42 -19.17 4.39
N THR A 114 23.19 -19.68 4.46
CA THR A 114 22.46 -20.19 3.31
C THR A 114 20.98 -19.82 3.32
N TYR A 115 20.34 -19.81 2.15
CA TYR A 115 18.91 -19.59 2.00
C TYR A 115 18.08 -20.66 2.74
N SER A 116 18.53 -21.90 2.75
CA SER A 116 17.87 -23.01 3.46
C SER A 116 17.89 -22.81 4.98
N GLU A 117 18.99 -22.31 5.54
CA GLU A 117 19.08 -21.97 6.96
C GLU A 117 18.17 -20.79 7.32
N TYR A 118 18.13 -19.76 6.46
CA TYR A 118 17.23 -18.63 6.60
C TYR A 118 15.76 -19.04 6.61
N LEU A 119 15.33 -19.90 5.67
CA LEU A 119 13.96 -20.42 5.64
C LEU A 119 13.63 -21.28 6.85
N ASN A 120 14.58 -22.13 7.28
CA ASN A 120 14.39 -22.98 8.46
C ASN A 120 14.25 -22.12 9.74
N HIS A 121 15.07 -21.07 9.86
CA HIS A 121 14.96 -20.11 10.95
C HIS A 121 13.60 -19.38 10.95
N ILE A 122 13.15 -18.84 9.80
CA ILE A 122 11.85 -18.16 9.70
C ILE A 122 10.68 -19.09 10.05
N ASN A 123 10.74 -20.35 9.60
CA ASN A 123 9.65 -21.31 9.82
C ASN A 123 9.60 -21.87 11.26
N ASN A 124 10.74 -21.89 11.97
CA ASN A 124 10.86 -22.44 13.31
C ASN A 124 10.97 -21.38 14.41
N CYS A 125 11.04 -20.08 14.04
CA CYS A 125 11.07 -18.98 14.99
C CYS A 125 9.65 -18.69 15.48
N GLU A 126 9.19 -19.46 16.47
CA GLU A 126 7.97 -19.15 17.20
C GLU A 126 8.24 -18.00 18.17
N TYR A 127 7.60 -16.88 17.94
CA TYR A 127 7.74 -15.60 18.65
C TYR A 127 7.69 -15.69 20.19
N ASN A 128 7.14 -16.78 20.74
CA ASN A 128 7.01 -16.99 22.19
C ASN A 128 8.21 -17.68 22.86
N ASN A 129 9.14 -18.28 22.08
CA ASN A 129 10.25 -19.09 22.63
C ASN A 129 11.63 -18.45 22.52
N GLU A 130 11.78 -17.31 21.84
CA GLU A 130 13.07 -16.62 21.65
C GLU A 130 13.73 -16.18 22.95
N TYR A 131 12.94 -15.75 23.93
CA TYR A 131 13.45 -15.39 25.25
C TYR A 131 14.13 -16.55 25.97
N GLU A 132 13.57 -17.75 25.85
CA GLU A 132 14.20 -18.95 26.40
C GLU A 132 15.48 -19.35 25.66
N CYS A 133 15.49 -19.21 24.33
CA CYS A 133 16.62 -19.65 23.52
C CYS A 133 17.88 -18.79 23.73
N GLN A 134 17.74 -17.46 23.81
CA GLN A 134 18.86 -16.54 24.05
C GLN A 134 19.37 -16.60 25.50
N ILE A 135 18.47 -16.71 26.47
CA ILE A 135 18.83 -16.87 27.87
C ILE A 135 19.50 -18.23 28.10
N LYS A 136 18.99 -19.32 27.50
CA LYS A 136 19.65 -20.64 27.58
C LYS A 136 21.06 -20.63 26.98
N LYS A 137 21.29 -19.94 25.86
CA LYS A 137 22.62 -19.84 25.26
C LYS A 137 23.60 -19.07 26.14
N TYR A 138 23.17 -17.96 26.74
CA TYR A 138 23.99 -17.16 27.64
C TYR A 138 24.33 -17.91 28.93
N TYR A 139 23.39 -18.71 29.47
CA TYR A 139 23.62 -19.59 30.63
C TYR A 139 24.58 -20.75 30.34
N TYR A 140 24.64 -21.26 29.10
CA TYR A 140 25.52 -22.36 28.75
C TYR A 140 26.97 -21.94 28.46
N GLU A 141 27.21 -20.69 28.08
CA GLU A 141 28.55 -20.19 27.75
C GLU A 141 29.31 -19.60 28.93
N THR A 142 28.64 -19.21 30.04
CA THR A 142 29.26 -18.70 31.24
C THR A 142 29.18 -19.75 32.35
N LYS A 143 30.23 -20.55 32.49
CA LYS A 143 30.36 -21.58 33.54
C LYS A 143 30.41 -21.01 34.99
N GLU A 144 30.34 -19.70 35.16
CA GLU A 144 30.53 -19.03 36.46
C GLU A 144 29.27 -18.92 37.33
N PHE A 145 28.10 -19.29 36.83
CA PHE A 145 26.86 -19.32 37.60
C PHE A 145 26.64 -20.59 38.44
N GLU A 146 27.61 -21.53 38.47
CA GLU A 146 27.52 -22.76 39.26
C GLU A 146 27.73 -22.57 40.78
N MET A 147 28.01 -21.35 41.28
CA MET A 147 28.32 -21.16 42.69
C MET A 147 27.15 -21.41 43.67
N CYS A 148 25.90 -21.43 43.24
CA CYS A 148 24.74 -21.75 44.06
C CYS A 148 24.09 -23.09 43.77
N GLY A 149 24.49 -23.82 42.70
CA GLY A 149 23.94 -25.13 42.36
C GLY A 149 22.47 -25.15 41.91
N ILE A 150 21.83 -24.00 41.68
CA ILE A 150 20.42 -23.89 41.34
C ILE A 150 20.27 -23.50 39.88
N LYS A 151 19.70 -24.42 39.07
CA LYS A 151 19.26 -24.16 37.68
C LYS A 151 17.78 -23.87 37.74
N ASP A 152 17.37 -22.57 37.64
CA ASP A 152 15.97 -22.20 37.67
C ASP A 152 15.63 -21.04 36.74
N ASN A 153 14.34 -20.78 36.58
CA ASN A 153 13.86 -19.67 35.73
C ASN A 153 14.23 -18.31 36.36
N LYS A 154 14.18 -17.23 35.55
CA LYS A 154 14.58 -15.87 35.91
C LYS A 154 13.91 -15.35 37.20
N ALA A 155 12.62 -15.69 37.44
CA ALA A 155 11.88 -15.23 38.62
C ALA A 155 12.39 -15.91 39.90
N ASN A 156 12.68 -17.19 39.86
CA ASN A 156 13.20 -17.97 40.95
C ASN A 156 14.67 -17.61 41.25
N LEU A 157 15.49 -17.35 40.19
CA LEU A 157 16.85 -16.85 40.38
C LEU A 157 16.86 -15.48 41.05
N LYS A 158 15.92 -14.59 40.71
CA LYS A 158 15.75 -13.28 41.34
C LYS A 158 15.36 -13.39 42.82
N ASN A 159 14.50 -14.35 43.18
CA ASN A 159 14.14 -14.64 44.55
C ASN A 159 15.29 -15.30 45.31
N HIS A 160 16.06 -16.16 44.66
CA HIS A 160 17.25 -16.77 45.22
C HIS A 160 18.36 -15.74 45.48
N LEU A 161 18.63 -14.81 44.57
CA LEU A 161 19.58 -13.71 44.75
C LEU A 161 19.17 -12.78 45.91
N LYS A 162 17.86 -12.59 46.17
CA LYS A 162 17.38 -11.90 47.37
C LYS A 162 17.63 -12.69 48.65
N SER A 163 17.57 -14.02 48.59
CA SER A 163 17.85 -14.90 49.72
C SER A 163 19.34 -15.20 49.92
N CYS A 164 20.17 -15.03 48.89
CA CYS A 164 21.63 -15.13 49.00
C CYS A 164 22.27 -14.02 49.84
N ALA A 165 21.53 -12.94 50.17
CA ALA A 165 21.94 -11.99 51.19
C ALA A 165 22.08 -12.66 52.58
N LEU A 166 21.56 -13.88 52.75
CA LEU A 166 21.72 -14.75 53.92
C LEU A 166 22.80 -15.83 53.67
N MET A 167 23.77 -15.61 52.75
CA MET A 167 24.88 -16.57 52.59
C MET A 167 25.62 -16.75 53.94
N GLU A 168 25.74 -17.97 54.36
CA GLU A 168 26.68 -18.36 55.39
C GLU A 168 28.09 -18.30 54.82
N TYR A 169 28.91 -17.44 55.41
CA TYR A 169 30.35 -17.42 55.14
C TYR A 169 31.05 -18.22 56.24
N ASN A 170 31.93 -19.13 55.86
CA ASN A 170 32.87 -19.66 56.83
C ASN A 170 33.92 -18.58 57.10
N CYS A 171 34.03 -18.16 58.35
CA CYS A 171 35.14 -17.32 58.76
C CYS A 171 36.45 -18.08 58.52
N ILE A 172 37.21 -17.65 57.50
CA ILE A 172 38.47 -18.32 57.17
C ILE A 172 39.52 -18.29 58.28
N PHE A 173 39.29 -17.49 59.33
CA PHE A 173 40.19 -17.34 60.47
C PHE A 173 39.84 -18.26 61.58
N CYS A 174 38.57 -18.42 61.88
CA CYS A 174 38.13 -19.26 63.02
C CYS A 174 37.31 -20.48 62.55
N ASN A 175 37.08 -20.61 61.26
CA ASN A 175 36.29 -21.65 60.60
C ASN A 175 34.81 -21.69 61.06
N GLU A 176 34.33 -20.64 61.71
CA GLU A 176 32.92 -20.51 62.15
C GLU A 176 32.07 -20.05 60.94
N LYS A 177 30.87 -20.62 60.85
CA LYS A 177 29.85 -20.18 59.90
C LYS A 177 29.22 -18.88 60.40
N ILE A 178 29.27 -17.83 59.61
CA ILE A 178 28.78 -16.50 59.97
C ILE A 178 27.81 -16.05 58.84
N PHE A 179 26.66 -15.54 59.29
CA PHE A 179 25.79 -14.82 58.38
C PHE A 179 26.34 -13.45 58.04
N GLN A 180 26.15 -12.95 56.85
CA GLN A 180 26.62 -11.63 56.41
C GLN A 180 26.22 -10.52 57.39
N MET A 181 25.01 -10.60 58.00
CA MET A 181 24.51 -9.64 58.98
C MET A 181 25.29 -9.66 60.30
N ASP A 182 25.91 -10.79 60.64
CA ASP A 182 26.61 -10.96 61.93
C ASP A 182 28.12 -10.73 61.79
N LEU A 183 28.60 -10.41 60.59
CA LEU A 183 30.00 -10.30 60.27
C LEU A 183 30.71 -9.19 61.12
N GLU A 184 30.04 -8.06 61.35
CA GLU A 184 30.56 -6.93 62.10
C GLU A 184 30.73 -7.31 63.59
N GLU A 185 29.76 -8.04 64.16
CA GLU A 185 29.85 -8.53 65.54
C GLU A 185 30.91 -9.60 65.70
N HIS A 186 31.02 -10.50 64.74
CA HIS A 186 32.05 -11.55 64.71
C HIS A 186 33.47 -10.95 64.71
N VAL A 187 33.73 -10.00 63.79
CA VAL A 187 35.03 -9.32 63.61
C VAL A 187 35.39 -8.55 64.89
N LYS A 188 34.41 -7.94 65.60
CA LYS A 188 34.62 -7.22 66.90
C LYS A 188 34.95 -8.14 68.05
N ASN A 189 34.28 -9.28 68.14
CA ASN A 189 34.20 -9.99 69.47
C ASN A 189 34.87 -11.37 69.43
N LYS A 190 35.05 -12.02 68.27
CA LYS A 190 35.47 -13.41 68.21
C LYS A 190 36.72 -13.66 67.34
N CYS A 191 37.03 -12.81 66.35
CA CYS A 191 38.18 -13.01 65.49
C CYS A 191 39.45 -12.35 66.02
N LYS A 192 40.55 -13.07 66.05
CA LYS A 192 41.90 -12.57 66.43
C LYS A 192 42.53 -11.79 65.28
N PHE A 193 41.90 -10.69 64.81
CA PHE A 193 42.42 -9.85 63.73
C PHE A 193 43.19 -8.64 64.25
N GLY A 194 44.18 -8.26 63.43
CA GLY A 194 44.86 -6.98 63.66
C GLY A 194 44.01 -5.80 63.20
N ILE A 195 43.90 -4.78 63.99
CA ILE A 195 43.30 -3.50 63.64
C ILE A 195 44.41 -2.62 63.04
N ILE A 196 44.21 -2.05 61.81
CA ILE A 196 45.04 -0.99 61.33
C ILE A 196 44.27 0.33 61.44
N LYS A 197 44.87 1.29 62.11
CA LYS A 197 44.41 2.67 62.18
C LYS A 197 45.28 3.49 61.25
N TYR A 198 44.65 4.07 60.21
CA TYR A 198 45.35 4.94 59.30
C TYR A 198 45.40 6.39 59.73
N SER A 199 46.40 7.15 59.34
CA SER A 199 46.61 8.55 59.70
C SER A 199 45.45 9.47 59.23
N ASN A 200 44.71 9.10 58.20
CA ASN A 200 43.53 9.81 57.73
C ASN A 200 42.27 9.57 58.60
N GLY A 201 42.37 8.66 59.59
CA GLY A 201 41.28 8.29 60.50
C GLY A 201 40.49 7.04 60.10
N ASP A 202 40.81 6.39 58.98
CA ASP A 202 40.21 5.13 58.58
C ASP A 202 40.66 3.98 59.50
N LYS A 203 39.84 2.94 59.60
CA LYS A 203 40.13 1.76 60.44
C LYS A 203 39.90 0.49 59.65
N TYR A 204 40.90 -0.36 59.50
CA TYR A 204 40.81 -1.68 58.94
C TYR A 204 40.74 -2.77 60.02
N PHE A 205 39.87 -3.72 59.82
CA PHE A 205 39.70 -4.92 60.66
C PHE A 205 39.72 -6.12 59.70
N GLY A 206 40.78 -6.95 59.74
CA GLY A 206 40.85 -8.08 58.85
C GLY A 206 42.22 -8.75 58.77
N GLU A 207 42.37 -9.60 57.74
CA GLU A 207 43.57 -10.37 57.51
C GLU A 207 44.69 -9.56 56.91
N LYS A 208 45.91 -9.94 57.28
CA LYS A 208 47.12 -9.30 56.80
C LYS A 208 48.19 -10.33 56.46
N LYS A 209 48.95 -10.01 55.43
CA LYS A 209 50.18 -10.72 55.05
C LYS A 209 51.25 -9.67 54.77
N ASN A 210 52.37 -9.78 55.44
CA ASN A 210 53.50 -8.82 55.25
C ASN A 210 53.09 -7.35 55.48
N ASN A 211 52.27 -7.05 56.47
CA ASN A 211 51.70 -5.73 56.75
C ASN A 211 50.78 -5.16 55.68
N MET A 212 50.45 -5.91 54.62
CA MET A 212 49.47 -5.56 53.63
C MET A 212 48.13 -6.25 53.93
N ARG A 213 47.01 -5.65 53.55
CA ARG A 213 45.69 -6.31 53.57
C ARG A 213 45.73 -7.46 52.58
N ASP A 214 45.45 -8.68 53.06
CA ASP A 214 45.48 -9.88 52.23
C ASP A 214 44.57 -10.91 52.89
N GLY A 215 43.46 -11.23 52.22
CA GLY A 215 42.34 -12.00 52.75
C GLY A 215 41.14 -11.15 53.05
N TYR A 216 40.20 -11.61 53.87
CA TYR A 216 38.96 -10.88 54.14
C TYR A 216 39.14 -9.75 55.19
N GLY A 217 38.49 -8.61 54.97
CA GLY A 217 38.52 -7.52 55.95
C GLY A 217 37.53 -6.38 55.71
N VAL A 218 37.30 -5.60 56.79
CA VAL A 218 36.37 -4.48 56.80
C VAL A 218 37.13 -3.19 57.01
N ILE A 219 36.86 -2.17 56.21
CA ILE A 219 37.33 -0.80 56.40
C ILE A 219 36.16 0.10 56.79
N TYR A 220 36.32 0.87 57.81
CA TYR A 220 35.46 2.02 58.16
C TYR A 220 36.24 3.28 57.83
N CYS A 221 35.75 4.05 56.89
CA CYS A 221 36.35 5.32 56.50
C CYS A 221 35.83 6.48 57.33
N LYS A 222 36.65 7.47 57.57
CA LYS A 222 36.30 8.69 58.29
C LYS A 222 35.16 9.47 57.66
N ASN A 223 35.02 9.39 56.33
CA ASN A 223 33.93 10.01 55.56
C ASN A 223 32.57 9.31 55.71
N GLY A 224 32.51 8.15 56.41
CA GLY A 224 31.32 7.36 56.61
C GLY A 224 31.14 6.18 55.61
N ASP A 225 32.05 6.03 54.67
CA ASP A 225 32.07 4.86 53.77
C ASP A 225 32.47 3.61 54.57
N LYS A 226 31.95 2.43 54.16
CA LYS A 226 32.32 1.14 54.70
C LYS A 226 32.57 0.14 53.56
N PHE A 227 33.69 -0.57 53.66
CA PHE A 227 34.05 -1.65 52.71
C PHE A 227 34.14 -2.97 53.48
N GLU A 228 33.47 -4.00 53.03
CA GLU A 228 33.63 -5.38 53.42
C GLU A 228 34.15 -6.13 52.21
N ALA A 229 35.40 -6.56 52.19
CA ALA A 229 36.04 -6.99 50.97
C ALA A 229 37.08 -8.09 51.13
N GLU A 230 37.30 -8.82 50.06
CA GLU A 230 38.49 -9.65 49.89
C GLU A 230 39.64 -8.80 49.35
N TRP A 231 40.82 -8.92 50.04
CA TRP A 231 42.00 -8.12 49.78
C TRP A 231 43.14 -8.99 49.28
N LYS A 232 43.91 -8.48 48.39
CA LYS A 232 45.13 -9.09 47.89
C LYS A 232 46.23 -8.03 47.65
N ASN A 233 47.32 -8.12 48.42
CA ASN A 233 48.42 -7.13 48.36
C ASN A 233 47.93 -5.68 48.44
N ASP A 234 47.12 -5.33 49.47
CA ASP A 234 46.53 -4.02 49.71
C ASP A 234 45.49 -3.54 48.73
N LYS A 235 45.11 -4.35 47.74
CA LYS A 235 44.03 -4.04 46.78
C LYS A 235 42.81 -4.91 47.01
N ILE A 236 41.64 -4.38 46.76
CA ILE A 236 40.42 -5.17 46.70
C ILE A 236 40.50 -6.06 45.46
N ASP A 237 40.51 -7.39 45.64
CA ASP A 237 40.59 -8.38 44.56
C ASP A 237 39.81 -9.62 45.00
N GLY A 238 38.52 -9.66 44.67
CA GLY A 238 37.54 -10.65 45.09
C GLY A 238 36.18 -10.00 45.35
N TYR A 239 35.43 -10.56 46.27
CA TYR A 239 34.09 -10.05 46.58
C TYR A 239 34.15 -8.80 47.46
N LEU A 240 33.27 -7.81 47.15
CA LEU A 240 33.19 -6.51 47.83
C LEU A 240 31.73 -6.19 48.15
N ILE A 241 31.49 -5.74 49.42
CA ILE A 241 30.31 -4.96 49.78
C ILE A 241 30.77 -3.55 50.13
N TYR A 242 30.32 -2.56 49.38
CA TYR A 242 30.65 -1.16 49.59
C TYR A 242 29.41 -0.37 49.96
N TYR A 243 29.40 0.18 51.16
CA TYR A 243 28.38 1.11 51.62
C TYR A 243 28.94 2.52 51.49
N PHE A 244 28.36 3.28 50.60
CA PHE A 244 28.72 4.66 50.36
C PHE A 244 28.07 5.57 51.43
N ASN A 245 28.74 6.60 51.85
CA ASN A 245 28.21 7.59 52.81
C ASN A 245 26.97 8.34 52.30
N ILE A 246 26.76 8.37 50.96
CA ILE A 246 25.61 8.96 50.28
C ILE A 246 24.36 8.05 50.28
N GLY A 247 24.49 6.83 50.87
CA GLY A 247 23.41 5.86 50.91
C GLY A 247 23.34 4.86 49.78
N ASP A 248 24.24 4.96 48.80
CA ASP A 248 24.40 3.93 47.77
C ASP A 248 25.04 2.68 48.37
N LYS A 249 24.85 1.53 47.72
CA LYS A 249 25.49 0.26 48.07
C LYS A 249 25.90 -0.51 46.85
N TYR A 250 27.10 -1.06 46.83
CA TYR A 250 27.56 -2.02 45.85
C TYR A 250 27.84 -3.38 46.50
N GLU A 251 27.40 -4.45 45.87
CA GLU A 251 27.68 -5.82 46.22
C GLU A 251 28.12 -6.58 45.00
N GLY A 252 29.36 -7.11 44.98
CA GLY A 252 29.83 -7.81 43.78
C GLY A 252 31.33 -7.98 43.72
N TYR A 253 31.80 -8.43 42.58
CA TYR A 253 33.19 -8.70 42.33
C TYR A 253 33.99 -7.43 42.03
N CYS A 254 35.20 -7.38 42.56
CA CYS A 254 36.21 -6.38 42.29
C CYS A 254 37.51 -7.03 41.86
N LYS A 255 38.27 -6.33 41.04
CA LYS A 255 39.63 -6.68 40.66
C LYS A 255 40.51 -5.44 40.66
N ASN A 256 41.59 -5.51 41.43
CA ASN A 256 42.50 -4.37 41.56
C ASN A 256 41.78 -3.04 41.89
N ASP A 257 40.95 -3.01 42.92
CA ASP A 257 40.17 -1.85 43.38
C ASP A 257 39.11 -1.34 42.42
N LYS A 258 38.79 -2.09 41.36
CA LYS A 258 37.76 -1.73 40.41
C LYS A 258 36.66 -2.78 40.39
N ARG A 259 35.41 -2.32 40.34
CA ARG A 259 34.26 -3.22 40.10
C ARG A 259 34.51 -3.95 38.79
N ASN A 260 34.52 -5.28 38.85
CA ASN A 260 34.84 -6.12 37.69
C ASN A 260 34.23 -7.50 37.90
N GLY A 261 33.41 -7.97 37.00
CA GLY A 261 32.58 -9.16 37.14
C GLY A 261 31.15 -8.82 37.56
N TYR A 262 30.43 -9.77 38.10
CA TYR A 262 29.03 -9.56 38.45
C TYR A 262 28.88 -8.78 39.73
N GLY A 263 27.89 -7.87 39.81
CA GLY A 263 27.58 -7.11 41.00
C GLY A 263 26.27 -6.35 40.92
N ILE A 264 25.73 -6.03 42.11
CA ILE A 264 24.48 -5.30 42.32
C ILE A 264 24.82 -3.93 42.87
N TYR A 265 24.29 -2.89 42.27
CA TYR A 265 24.41 -1.51 42.72
C TYR A 265 23.06 -0.96 43.10
N HIS A 266 22.87 -0.67 44.39
CA HIS A 266 21.69 0.00 44.94
C HIS A 266 21.97 1.51 45.00
N HIS A 267 21.23 2.29 44.26
CA HIS A 267 21.26 3.74 44.35
C HIS A 267 20.45 4.23 45.54
N SER A 268 20.89 5.29 46.18
CA SER A 268 20.18 5.93 47.32
C SER A 268 18.77 6.43 46.95
N ASN A 269 18.52 6.68 45.66
CA ASN A 269 17.20 7.02 45.15
C ASN A 269 16.27 5.80 44.96
N GLY A 270 16.73 4.59 45.33
CA GLY A 270 15.99 3.35 45.24
C GLY A 270 16.12 2.59 43.93
N ASN A 271 16.79 3.14 42.92
CA ASN A 271 17.06 2.38 41.68
C ASN A 271 18.12 1.29 41.94
N ILE A 272 18.04 0.21 41.16
CA ILE A 272 18.97 -0.92 41.28
C ILE A 272 19.52 -1.27 39.90
N TYR A 273 20.84 -1.47 39.84
CA TYR A 273 21.49 -2.14 38.74
C TYR A 273 22.02 -3.49 39.19
N GLU A 274 21.71 -4.52 38.44
CA GLU A 274 22.14 -5.88 38.66
C GLU A 274 22.76 -6.39 37.37
N GLY A 275 24.07 -6.71 37.35
CA GLY A 275 24.74 -7.12 36.12
C GLY A 275 26.26 -7.07 36.20
N TYR A 276 26.86 -7.17 35.00
CA TYR A 276 28.31 -7.23 34.87
C TYR A 276 28.95 -5.84 34.91
N TRP A 277 30.15 -5.78 35.44
CA TRP A 277 30.98 -4.61 35.59
C TRP A 277 32.36 -4.85 34.95
N GLU A 278 32.93 -3.86 34.34
CA GLU A 278 34.29 -3.85 33.84
C GLU A 278 34.93 -2.48 34.13
N ASN A 279 36.06 -2.47 34.83
CA ASN A 279 36.78 -1.26 35.17
C ASN A 279 35.90 -0.13 35.78
N ASN A 280 35.01 -0.45 36.71
CA ASN A 280 34.03 0.39 37.40
C ASN A 280 32.85 0.85 36.52
N MET A 281 32.75 0.43 35.28
CA MET A 281 31.63 0.75 34.35
C MET A 281 30.74 -0.47 34.19
N LYS A 282 29.44 -0.24 33.99
CA LYS A 282 28.48 -1.30 33.62
C LYS A 282 28.89 -1.81 32.22
N SER A 283 29.01 -3.15 32.11
CA SER A 283 29.45 -3.82 30.88
C SER A 283 28.81 -5.20 30.78
N GLY A 284 28.61 -5.73 29.57
CA GLY A 284 27.93 -7.02 29.40
C GLY A 284 26.44 -6.94 29.79
N TYR A 285 25.86 -8.10 30.13
CA TYR A 285 24.44 -8.15 30.45
C TYR A 285 24.12 -7.63 31.85
N GLY A 286 23.00 -6.87 31.95
CA GLY A 286 22.50 -6.37 33.22
C GLY A 286 21.05 -5.93 33.17
N ILE A 287 20.47 -5.74 34.35
CA ILE A 287 19.09 -5.32 34.54
C ILE A 287 19.09 -4.04 35.37
N PHE A 288 18.33 -3.05 34.91
CA PHE A 288 18.16 -1.80 35.64
C PHE A 288 16.70 -1.65 36.09
N TYR A 289 16.50 -1.48 37.38
CA TYR A 289 15.20 -1.34 38.04
C TYR A 289 14.99 0.09 38.52
N ASN A 290 13.73 0.53 38.53
CA ASN A 290 13.35 1.77 39.22
C ASN A 290 13.19 1.55 40.75
N ASN A 291 12.89 2.62 41.47
CA ASN A 291 12.72 2.65 42.94
C ASN A 291 11.53 1.83 43.48
N ILE A 292 10.68 1.31 42.61
CA ILE A 292 9.56 0.41 42.96
C ILE A 292 9.78 -1.01 42.42
N ASN A 293 11.02 -1.36 42.12
CA ASN A 293 11.46 -2.67 41.61
C ASN A 293 10.85 -3.09 40.27
N GLN A 294 10.44 -2.14 39.45
CA GLN A 294 10.04 -2.44 38.08
C GLN A 294 11.26 -2.36 37.16
N ILE A 295 11.35 -3.30 36.23
CA ILE A 295 12.41 -3.31 35.23
C ILE A 295 12.22 -2.10 34.28
N ILE A 296 13.25 -1.28 34.17
CA ILE A 296 13.34 -0.20 33.15
C ILE A 296 14.06 -0.68 31.92
N TYR A 297 15.14 -1.46 32.11
CA TYR A 297 15.94 -2.00 31.06
C TYR A 297 16.55 -3.34 31.47
N GLU A 298 16.60 -4.25 30.54
CA GLU A 298 17.34 -5.51 30.66
C GLU A 298 18.04 -5.79 29.31
N GLY A 299 19.36 -6.02 29.36
CA GLY A 299 20.14 -6.20 28.13
C GLY A 299 21.62 -5.87 28.31
N GLU A 300 22.27 -5.65 27.18
CA GLU A 300 23.71 -5.40 27.11
C GLU A 300 24.05 -3.96 27.47
N PHE A 301 25.14 -3.82 28.23
CA PHE A 301 25.75 -2.54 28.59
C PHE A 301 27.19 -2.47 28.08
N LYS A 302 27.62 -1.26 27.72
CA LYS A 302 28.99 -0.95 27.41
C LYS A 302 29.32 0.44 27.92
N ASN A 303 30.33 0.56 28.79
CA ASN A 303 30.77 1.82 29.37
C ASN A 303 29.58 2.62 29.95
N ASP A 304 28.79 1.98 30.84
CA ASP A 304 27.60 2.53 31.51
C ASP A 304 26.39 2.81 30.61
N ASN A 305 26.51 2.65 29.29
CA ASN A 305 25.41 2.87 28.35
C ASN A 305 24.72 1.57 27.96
N PHE A 306 23.43 1.64 27.66
CA PHE A 306 22.74 0.58 26.91
C PHE A 306 23.41 0.49 25.52
N ASP A 307 24.04 -0.63 25.22
CA ASP A 307 24.78 -0.82 23.97
C ASP A 307 24.83 -2.32 23.67
N GLY A 308 24.23 -2.75 22.57
CA GLY A 308 23.94 -4.12 22.24
C GLY A 308 22.45 -4.43 22.27
N TYR A 309 22.07 -5.69 22.48
CA TYR A 309 20.67 -6.10 22.52
C TYR A 309 20.07 -5.92 23.94
N GLY A 310 18.78 -5.45 23.95
CA GLY A 310 18.07 -5.31 25.22
C GLY A 310 16.59 -4.99 25.05
N ILE A 311 15.89 -5.00 26.18
CA ILE A 311 14.50 -4.60 26.32
C ILE A 311 14.43 -3.38 27.22
N LYS A 312 13.81 -2.33 26.73
CA LYS A 312 13.54 -1.12 27.50
C LYS A 312 12.05 -0.92 27.66
N TYR A 313 11.62 -0.73 28.87
CA TYR A 313 10.23 -0.51 29.23
C TYR A 313 9.95 0.99 29.36
N PHE A 314 8.91 1.44 28.66
CA PHE A 314 8.41 2.80 28.66
C PHE A 314 7.01 2.83 29.27
N LYS A 315 6.51 4.00 29.58
CA LYS A 315 5.14 4.18 30.10
C LYS A 315 4.08 3.72 29.09
N ASP A 316 4.33 3.91 27.82
CA ASP A 316 3.43 3.65 26.69
C ASP A 316 3.72 2.33 25.96
N GLY A 317 4.72 1.55 26.43
CA GLY A 317 5.06 0.27 25.80
C GLY A 317 6.46 -0.23 26.14
N LYS A 318 6.97 -1.15 25.35
CA LYS A 318 8.33 -1.69 25.45
C LYS A 318 9.00 -1.76 24.09
N TYR A 319 10.30 -1.55 24.08
CA TYR A 319 11.17 -1.78 22.92
C TYR A 319 12.05 -3.00 23.16
N GLU A 320 12.11 -3.89 22.20
CA GLU A 320 12.98 -5.05 22.14
C GLU A 320 13.86 -4.92 20.90
N GLY A 321 15.17 -4.78 21.09
CA GLY A 321 16.07 -4.62 19.93
C GLY A 321 17.43 -4.07 20.31
N LYS A 322 18.14 -3.60 19.29
CA LYS A 322 19.50 -3.11 19.44
C LYS A 322 19.53 -1.68 19.99
N PHE A 323 20.46 -1.44 20.87
CA PHE A 323 20.81 -0.12 21.42
C PHE A 323 22.24 0.26 21.03
N LYS A 324 22.49 1.55 20.90
CA LYS A 324 23.81 2.14 20.79
C LYS A 324 23.85 3.45 21.56
N ASN A 325 24.74 3.54 22.55
CA ASN A 325 24.87 4.74 23.40
C ASN A 325 23.51 5.21 23.96
N ASN A 326 22.75 4.32 24.60
CA ASN A 326 21.43 4.52 25.21
C ASN A 326 20.27 4.80 24.22
N LYS A 327 20.52 4.80 22.92
CA LYS A 327 19.50 5.04 21.89
C LYS A 327 19.15 3.76 21.16
N ARG A 328 17.88 3.63 20.76
CA ARG A 328 17.44 2.56 19.88
C ARG A 328 18.14 2.72 18.53
N GLU A 329 18.69 1.63 18.03
CA GLU A 329 19.49 1.59 16.79
C GLU A 329 19.30 0.25 16.08
N GLY A 330 19.29 0.24 14.74
CA GLY A 330 19.08 -0.98 13.95
C GLY A 330 17.69 -1.57 14.13
N TYR A 331 17.55 -2.86 13.85
CA TYR A 331 16.24 -3.53 13.91
C TYR A 331 15.77 -3.75 15.35
N GLY A 332 14.47 -3.51 15.58
CA GLY A 332 13.81 -3.76 16.85
C GLY A 332 12.29 -3.76 16.76
N ILE A 333 11.66 -4.17 17.85
CA ILE A 333 10.21 -4.26 18.00
C ILE A 333 9.78 -3.31 19.10
N TYR A 334 8.88 -2.39 18.80
CA TYR A 334 8.20 -1.57 19.77
C TYR A 334 6.77 -2.06 19.96
N THR A 335 6.47 -2.60 21.13
CA THR A 335 5.11 -3.05 21.48
C THR A 335 4.46 -2.03 22.39
N TYR A 336 3.32 -1.48 21.97
CA TYR A 336 2.57 -0.52 22.77
C TYR A 336 1.88 -1.17 23.98
N SER A 337 1.58 -0.38 25.01
CA SER A 337 1.05 -0.86 26.29
C SER A 337 -0.30 -1.58 26.19
N ASN A 338 -1.08 -1.32 25.12
CA ASN A 338 -2.33 -2.03 24.86
C ASN A 338 -2.11 -3.50 24.41
N GLY A 339 -0.87 -3.90 24.15
CA GLY A 339 -0.50 -5.24 23.68
C GLY A 339 -0.99 -5.60 22.26
N LEU A 340 -1.80 -4.76 21.65
CA LEU A 340 -2.40 -5.01 20.33
C LEU A 340 -1.60 -4.35 19.21
N ALA A 341 -1.01 -3.21 19.48
CA ALA A 341 -0.23 -2.44 18.52
C ALA A 341 1.27 -2.70 18.70
N ARG A 342 1.98 -2.87 17.59
CA ARG A 342 3.44 -2.94 17.57
C ARG A 342 4.01 -2.43 16.25
N TYR A 343 5.21 -1.87 16.34
CA TYR A 343 6.07 -1.57 15.19
C TYR A 343 7.23 -2.56 15.19
N GLU A 344 7.52 -3.14 14.04
CA GLU A 344 8.66 -4.03 13.79
C GLU A 344 9.48 -3.44 12.65
N GLY A 345 10.70 -3.00 12.91
CA GLY A 345 11.51 -2.38 11.86
C GLY A 345 12.77 -1.69 12.38
N GLU A 346 13.32 -0.85 11.53
CA GLU A 346 14.58 -0.16 11.78
C GLU A 346 14.40 1.08 12.65
N PHE A 347 15.38 1.30 13.52
CA PHE A 347 15.50 2.49 14.35
C PHE A 347 16.88 3.13 14.15
N LYS A 348 16.93 4.44 14.19
CA LYS A 348 18.16 5.22 14.16
C LYS A 348 18.06 6.40 15.11
N ASN A 349 18.96 6.47 16.08
CA ASN A 349 18.96 7.52 17.10
C ASN A 349 17.60 7.74 17.78
N ASP A 350 16.96 6.67 18.27
CA ASP A 350 15.63 6.62 18.90
C ASP A 350 14.43 6.87 17.96
N LYS A 351 14.64 7.14 16.68
CA LYS A 351 13.58 7.36 15.73
C LYS A 351 13.35 6.13 14.87
N ILE A 352 12.11 5.90 14.47
CA ILE A 352 11.77 4.95 13.43
C ILE A 352 12.38 5.46 12.11
N GLU A 353 13.17 4.62 11.45
CA GLU A 353 13.90 4.92 10.23
C GLU A 353 13.98 3.66 9.38
N GLY A 354 14.08 3.80 8.04
CA GLY A 354 14.20 2.63 7.16
C GLY A 354 12.93 1.78 7.09
N PHE A 355 13.09 0.50 6.77
CA PHE A 355 11.97 -0.41 6.57
C PHE A 355 11.36 -0.90 7.88
N GLY A 356 10.01 -0.97 7.91
CA GLY A 356 9.29 -1.49 9.06
C GLY A 356 7.83 -1.83 8.78
N LYS A 357 7.19 -2.39 9.81
CA LYS A 357 5.79 -2.81 9.80
C LYS A 357 5.05 -2.21 10.97
N ASP A 358 3.92 -1.57 10.71
CA ASP A 358 2.93 -1.25 11.72
C ASP A 358 1.92 -2.40 11.80
N ILE A 359 1.75 -2.97 12.97
CA ILE A 359 0.89 -4.12 13.20
C ILE A 359 -0.11 -3.76 14.29
N TYR A 360 -1.39 -4.08 14.07
CA TYR A 360 -2.43 -3.95 15.06
C TYR A 360 -3.31 -5.20 15.07
N ASN A 361 -3.53 -5.78 16.25
CA ASN A 361 -4.30 -7.03 16.43
C ASN A 361 -3.83 -8.15 15.47
N ASN A 362 -2.51 -8.34 15.37
CA ASN A 362 -1.81 -9.29 14.49
C ASN A 362 -2.04 -9.10 12.98
N LYS A 363 -2.61 -7.96 12.56
CA LYS A 363 -2.72 -7.57 11.15
C LYS A 363 -1.74 -6.48 10.81
N ILE A 364 -1.05 -6.62 9.70
CA ILE A 364 -0.16 -5.59 9.17
C ILE A 364 -1.04 -4.49 8.56
N PHE A 365 -0.88 -3.26 9.04
CA PHE A 365 -1.50 -2.07 8.49
C PHE A 365 -0.59 -1.34 7.51
N TYR A 366 0.70 -1.28 7.83
CA TYR A 366 1.71 -0.67 6.98
C TYR A 366 2.93 -1.57 6.91
N TYR A 367 3.52 -1.63 5.73
CA TYR A 367 4.81 -2.24 5.48
C TYR A 367 5.56 -1.40 4.46
N GLY A 368 6.66 -0.76 4.87
CA GLY A 368 7.39 0.13 3.99
C GLY A 368 8.45 0.95 4.69
N GLU A 369 8.94 1.93 3.96
CA GLU A 369 9.97 2.84 4.42
C GLU A 369 9.43 3.90 5.38
N ASN A 370 10.23 4.25 6.35
CA ASN A 370 9.97 5.31 7.32
C ASN A 370 11.17 6.24 7.42
N LYS A 371 10.91 7.51 7.68
CA LYS A 371 11.92 8.51 7.96
C LYS A 371 11.47 9.40 9.11
N ASN A 372 12.27 9.46 10.17
CA ASN A 372 11.94 10.20 11.39
C ASN A 372 10.57 9.84 11.99
N GLY A 373 10.11 8.60 11.85
CA GLY A 373 8.81 8.13 12.34
C GLY A 373 7.61 8.47 11.46
N LEU A 374 7.85 8.95 10.24
CA LEU A 374 6.82 9.21 9.24
C LEU A 374 6.99 8.23 8.09
N LYS A 375 5.87 7.78 7.49
CA LYS A 375 5.91 6.99 6.26
C LYS A 375 6.54 7.84 5.16
N GLU A 376 7.57 7.29 4.52
CA GLU A 376 8.36 7.94 3.48
C GLU A 376 8.78 6.88 2.46
N GLY A 377 9.12 7.28 1.23
CA GLY A 377 9.54 6.31 0.20
C GLY A 377 8.45 5.33 -0.15
N TYR A 378 8.81 4.07 -0.45
CA TYR A 378 7.84 3.06 -0.87
C TYR A 378 7.23 2.31 0.31
N GLY A 379 5.90 2.08 0.25
CA GLY A 379 5.20 1.30 1.27
C GLY A 379 3.82 0.80 0.87
N ILE A 380 3.37 -0.23 1.57
CA ILE A 380 2.07 -0.86 1.40
C ILE A 380 1.22 -0.56 2.63
N TYR A 381 0.03 -0.04 2.44
CA TYR A 381 -0.92 0.24 3.51
C TYR A 381 -2.21 -0.55 3.31
N TYR A 382 -2.62 -1.28 4.32
CA TYR A 382 -3.86 -2.07 4.36
C TYR A 382 -4.90 -1.35 5.21
N TYR A 383 -6.03 -1.00 4.62
CA TYR A 383 -7.14 -0.34 5.31
C TYR A 383 -8.09 -1.36 5.92
N ASP A 384 -8.77 -1.00 7.01
CA ASP A 384 -9.74 -1.88 7.70
C ASP A 384 -10.90 -2.31 6.82
N ASN A 385 -11.28 -1.48 5.86
CA ASN A 385 -12.35 -1.76 4.90
C ASN A 385 -11.94 -2.70 3.76
N GLY A 386 -10.73 -3.26 3.80
CA GLY A 386 -10.19 -4.18 2.78
C GLY A 386 -9.52 -3.49 1.58
N ASN A 387 -9.48 -2.15 1.55
CA ASN A 387 -8.69 -1.44 0.55
C ASN A 387 -7.20 -1.62 0.84
N ARG A 388 -6.36 -1.41 -0.19
CA ARG A 388 -4.90 -1.45 -0.07
C ARG A 388 -4.27 -0.39 -0.97
N TYR A 389 -3.26 0.29 -0.46
CA TYR A 389 -2.40 1.16 -1.25
C TYR A 389 -0.99 0.60 -1.30
N GLU A 390 -0.39 0.60 -2.47
CA GLU A 390 1.01 0.24 -2.73
C GLU A 390 1.65 1.36 -3.52
N GLY A 391 2.64 2.03 -2.98
CA GLY A 391 3.26 3.15 -3.69
C GLY A 391 4.08 4.06 -2.80
N GLU A 392 4.37 5.22 -3.34
CA GLU A 392 5.22 6.22 -2.70
C GLU A 392 4.48 7.01 -1.62
N TRP A 393 5.21 7.30 -0.56
CA TRP A 393 4.77 8.06 0.61
C TRP A 393 5.67 9.25 0.84
N HIS A 394 5.11 10.35 1.29
CA HIS A 394 5.83 11.51 1.78
C HIS A 394 5.12 12.11 2.98
N ASN A 395 5.81 12.18 4.14
CA ASN A 395 5.26 12.71 5.39
C ASN A 395 3.89 12.10 5.75
N ASN A 396 3.78 10.76 5.78
CA ASN A 396 2.57 9.98 6.05
C ASN A 396 1.44 10.10 5.01
N LYS A 397 1.67 10.74 3.87
CA LYS A 397 0.69 10.91 2.80
C LYS A 397 1.11 10.16 1.56
N LYS A 398 0.14 9.61 0.83
CA LYS A 398 0.37 9.07 -0.50
C LYS A 398 0.86 10.19 -1.40
N ASN A 399 1.99 9.99 -2.05
CA ASN A 399 2.62 11.02 -2.89
C ASN A 399 3.52 10.31 -3.93
N GLY A 400 3.59 10.83 -5.16
CA GLY A 400 4.29 10.15 -6.24
C GLY A 400 3.44 9.04 -6.86
N PHE A 401 4.07 7.98 -7.37
CA PHE A 401 3.36 6.90 -8.05
C PHE A 401 2.86 5.84 -7.08
N GLY A 402 1.63 5.33 -7.33
CA GLY A 402 1.09 4.25 -6.51
C GLY A 402 -0.16 3.58 -7.07
N ILE A 403 -0.47 2.43 -6.51
CA ILE A 403 -1.63 1.62 -6.84
C ILE A 403 -2.56 1.58 -5.64
N PHE A 404 -3.80 1.97 -5.83
CA PHE A 404 -4.85 1.83 -4.84
C PHE A 404 -5.82 0.73 -5.27
N TYR A 405 -5.90 -0.32 -4.48
CA TYR A 405 -6.83 -1.43 -4.67
C TYR A 405 -8.06 -1.19 -3.80
N TYR A 406 -9.22 -1.12 -4.42
CA TYR A 406 -10.50 -1.03 -3.73
C TYR A 406 -10.98 -2.44 -3.35
N ASN A 407 -11.73 -2.55 -2.26
CA ASN A 407 -12.28 -3.81 -1.78
C ASN A 407 -13.33 -4.46 -2.72
N ASN A 408 -13.84 -3.69 -3.67
CA ASN A 408 -14.77 -4.15 -4.71
C ASN A 408 -14.08 -4.66 -5.99
N GLY A 409 -12.75 -4.84 -5.97
CA GLY A 409 -11.96 -5.31 -7.11
C GLY A 409 -11.45 -4.19 -8.04
N ALA A 410 -11.97 -2.97 -7.92
CA ALA A 410 -11.45 -1.84 -8.69
C ALA A 410 -10.03 -1.46 -8.25
N LYS A 411 -9.28 -0.83 -9.14
CA LYS A 411 -7.97 -0.25 -8.81
C LYS A 411 -7.72 1.06 -9.53
N TYR A 412 -6.98 1.92 -8.87
CA TYR A 412 -6.36 3.09 -9.46
C TYR A 412 -4.85 2.88 -9.54
N VAL A 413 -4.26 3.14 -10.68
CA VAL A 413 -2.80 3.10 -10.91
C VAL A 413 -2.39 4.45 -11.44
N GLY A 414 -1.60 5.21 -10.72
CA GLY A 414 -1.21 6.54 -11.16
C GLY A 414 -0.57 7.40 -10.09
N GLU A 415 -0.50 8.68 -10.38
CA GLU A 415 0.14 9.67 -9.53
C GLU A 415 -0.76 10.13 -8.38
N TRP A 416 -0.14 10.40 -7.25
CA TRP A 416 -0.74 10.88 -6.01
C TRP A 416 -0.06 12.14 -5.54
N LYS A 417 -0.80 13.04 -4.94
CA LYS A 417 -0.30 14.25 -4.29
C LYS A 417 -1.07 14.51 -3.00
N ASN A 418 -0.40 14.35 -1.85
CA ASN A 418 -1.01 14.57 -0.54
C ASN A 418 -2.32 13.79 -0.33
N ASP A 419 -2.31 12.46 -0.57
CA ASP A 419 -3.44 11.52 -0.49
C ASP A 419 -4.49 11.63 -1.60
N ILE A 420 -4.33 12.54 -2.55
CA ILE A 420 -5.29 12.86 -3.60
C ILE A 420 -4.74 12.39 -4.94
N ARG A 421 -5.56 11.78 -5.80
CA ARG A 421 -5.19 11.41 -7.16
C ARG A 421 -4.88 12.67 -7.96
N HIS A 422 -3.75 12.68 -8.63
CA HIS A 422 -3.23 13.81 -9.37
C HIS A 422 -2.43 13.30 -10.57
N GLY A 423 -2.14 14.18 -11.55
CA GLY A 423 -1.35 13.78 -12.71
C GLY A 423 -2.00 12.68 -13.53
N TYR A 424 -1.21 11.81 -14.13
CA TYR A 424 -1.72 10.77 -15.01
C TYR A 424 -2.07 9.50 -14.23
N GLY A 425 -3.23 8.90 -14.55
CA GLY A 425 -3.69 7.70 -13.88
C GLY A 425 -4.66 6.84 -14.69
N LEU A 426 -4.88 5.64 -14.16
CA LEU A 426 -5.66 4.58 -14.77
C LEU A 426 -6.62 4.00 -13.74
N LEU A 427 -7.90 3.99 -14.06
CA LEU A 427 -8.93 3.30 -13.28
C LEU A 427 -9.35 2.02 -14.01
N SER A 428 -9.43 0.93 -13.26
CA SER A 428 -9.87 -0.36 -13.78
C SER A 428 -10.76 -1.09 -12.78
N ASN A 429 -11.61 -1.97 -13.28
CA ASN A 429 -12.40 -2.90 -12.50
C ASN A 429 -12.32 -4.29 -13.17
N ASP A 430 -12.12 -5.36 -12.39
CA ASP A 430 -12.01 -6.74 -12.89
C ASP A 430 -11.12 -6.91 -14.13
N ASN A 431 -9.97 -6.22 -14.13
CA ASN A 431 -8.98 -6.13 -15.21
C ASN A 431 -9.42 -5.40 -16.50
N CYS A 432 -10.61 -4.80 -16.51
CA CYS A 432 -11.03 -3.89 -17.57
C CYS A 432 -10.70 -2.45 -17.18
N VAL A 433 -9.90 -1.77 -18.00
CA VAL A 433 -9.62 -0.33 -17.83
C VAL A 433 -10.84 0.44 -18.32
N PHE A 434 -11.43 1.25 -17.45
CA PHE A 434 -12.55 2.11 -17.84
C PHE A 434 -12.17 3.59 -17.93
N TYR A 435 -11.04 4.00 -17.31
CA TYR A 435 -10.51 5.35 -17.53
C TYR A 435 -8.99 5.34 -17.55
N GLN A 436 -8.42 6.10 -18.46
CA GLN A 436 -7.01 6.40 -18.55
C GLN A 436 -6.84 7.85 -18.93
N GLY A 437 -6.16 8.65 -18.12
CA GLY A 437 -5.97 10.07 -18.40
C GLY A 437 -5.55 10.87 -17.18
N GLU A 438 -5.75 12.17 -17.25
CA GLU A 438 -5.30 13.11 -16.23
C GLU A 438 -6.29 13.22 -15.06
N PHE A 439 -5.75 13.42 -13.88
CA PHE A 439 -6.46 13.68 -12.63
C PHE A 439 -5.97 14.98 -12.00
N ASN A 440 -6.88 15.74 -11.45
CA ASN A 440 -6.56 16.88 -10.61
C ASN A 440 -7.52 16.93 -9.42
N ASN A 441 -6.97 16.88 -8.20
CA ASN A 441 -7.73 16.89 -6.95
C ASN A 441 -8.86 15.84 -6.94
N ASP A 442 -8.51 14.57 -7.21
CA ASP A 442 -9.41 13.41 -7.31
C ASP A 442 -10.42 13.44 -8.48
N ASN A 443 -10.49 14.53 -9.21
CA ASN A 443 -11.35 14.64 -10.37
C ASN A 443 -10.61 14.21 -11.64
N ILE A 444 -11.34 13.61 -12.56
CA ILE A 444 -10.92 13.45 -13.94
C ILE A 444 -10.84 14.84 -14.56
N GLU A 445 -9.69 15.18 -15.11
CA GLU A 445 -9.37 16.50 -15.68
C GLU A 445 -8.48 16.31 -16.90
N GLY A 446 -8.37 17.33 -17.78
CA GLY A 446 -7.45 17.27 -18.91
C GLY A 446 -7.83 16.22 -19.94
N ILE A 447 -6.84 15.61 -20.58
CA ILE A 447 -7.05 14.63 -21.67
C ILE A 447 -7.12 13.21 -21.09
N GLY A 448 -8.14 12.47 -21.57
CA GLY A 448 -8.29 11.07 -21.16
C GLY A 448 -9.14 10.22 -22.09
N ILE A 449 -9.13 8.93 -21.81
CA ILE A 449 -9.95 7.91 -22.46
C ILE A 449 -10.86 7.32 -21.41
N TYR A 450 -12.16 7.32 -21.65
CA TYR A 450 -13.15 6.70 -20.78
C TYR A 450 -13.96 5.65 -21.55
N ILE A 451 -14.02 4.45 -21.01
CA ILE A 451 -14.82 3.34 -21.55
C ILE A 451 -15.98 3.13 -20.58
N TYR A 452 -17.20 3.29 -21.07
CA TYR A 452 -18.43 3.15 -20.29
C TYR A 452 -18.83 1.67 -20.16
N THR A 453 -19.73 1.38 -19.25
CA THR A 453 -20.25 0.02 -19.01
C THR A 453 -21.06 -0.56 -20.17
N ASP A 454 -21.56 0.29 -21.05
CA ASP A 454 -22.26 -0.08 -22.28
C ASP A 454 -21.31 -0.23 -23.48
N GLU A 455 -19.98 -0.26 -23.24
CA GLU A 455 -18.90 -0.35 -24.23
C GLU A 455 -18.70 0.92 -25.07
N SER A 456 -19.45 2.00 -24.84
CA SER A 456 -19.15 3.27 -25.46
C SER A 456 -17.81 3.81 -24.96
N LYS A 457 -17.11 4.55 -25.83
CA LYS A 457 -15.77 5.07 -25.56
C LYS A 457 -15.70 6.56 -25.87
N TYR A 458 -15.19 7.33 -24.93
CA TYR A 458 -14.85 8.72 -25.14
C TYR A 458 -13.35 8.94 -25.06
N GLU A 459 -12.79 9.66 -26.01
CA GLU A 459 -11.40 10.13 -26.03
C GLU A 459 -11.41 11.65 -26.19
N GLY A 460 -10.94 12.38 -25.21
CA GLY A 460 -10.96 13.85 -25.26
C GLY A 460 -10.77 14.54 -23.93
N GLU A 461 -11.20 15.78 -23.87
CA GLU A 461 -11.04 16.66 -22.73
C GLU A 461 -12.11 16.42 -21.65
N PHE A 462 -11.65 16.43 -20.41
CA PHE A 462 -12.48 16.34 -19.20
C PHE A 462 -12.27 17.55 -18.31
N LYS A 463 -13.31 17.91 -17.60
CA LYS A 463 -13.28 18.92 -16.55
C LYS A 463 -14.23 18.53 -15.42
N ASN A 464 -13.70 18.46 -14.20
CA ASN A 464 -14.47 18.07 -13.01
C ASN A 464 -15.31 16.79 -13.20
N ASN A 465 -14.72 15.73 -13.76
CA ASN A 465 -15.33 14.43 -14.07
C ASN A 465 -16.36 14.42 -15.22
N PHE A 466 -16.53 15.52 -15.93
CA PHE A 466 -17.44 15.63 -17.06
C PHE A 466 -16.63 15.75 -18.36
N ARG A 467 -17.16 15.21 -19.46
CA ARG A 467 -16.66 15.57 -20.79
C ARG A 467 -16.90 17.07 -21.00
N ASP A 468 -15.84 17.82 -21.16
CA ASP A 468 -15.90 19.29 -21.30
C ASP A 468 -14.67 19.74 -22.13
N GLY A 469 -14.91 20.20 -23.34
CA GLY A 469 -13.93 20.47 -24.36
C GLY A 469 -14.08 19.55 -25.58
N TYR A 470 -13.01 19.42 -26.37
CA TYR A 470 -13.02 18.63 -27.61
C TYR A 470 -12.76 17.15 -27.35
N GLY A 471 -13.49 16.29 -28.09
CA GLY A 471 -13.27 14.86 -28.01
C GLY A 471 -14.08 14.03 -29.01
N ILE A 472 -13.82 12.72 -28.97
CA ILE A 472 -14.45 11.71 -29.81
C ILE A 472 -15.23 10.76 -28.92
N LEU A 473 -16.53 10.64 -29.13
CA LEU A 473 -17.40 9.69 -28.48
C LEU A 473 -17.86 8.63 -29.46
N ASN A 474 -17.48 7.39 -29.24
CA ASN A 474 -18.00 6.22 -29.93
C ASN A 474 -19.07 5.60 -29.05
N ASP A 475 -20.32 5.63 -29.44
CA ASP A 475 -21.38 5.02 -28.65
C ASP A 475 -21.58 3.51 -28.98
N ASN A 476 -22.33 2.83 -28.16
CA ASN A 476 -22.62 1.40 -28.31
C ASN A 476 -23.59 1.09 -29.47
N LEU A 477 -24.15 2.11 -30.10
CA LEU A 477 -25.02 1.97 -31.27
C LEU A 477 -24.25 2.15 -32.58
N GLY A 478 -22.98 2.47 -32.53
CA GLY A 478 -22.08 2.68 -33.67
C GLY A 478 -22.07 4.11 -34.20
N PHE A 479 -22.63 5.07 -33.45
CA PHE A 479 -22.45 6.49 -33.75
C PHE A 479 -21.13 6.99 -33.24
N ILE A 480 -20.48 7.82 -34.02
CA ILE A 480 -19.25 8.52 -33.62
C ILE A 480 -19.53 10.01 -33.63
N TYR A 481 -19.37 10.63 -32.49
CA TYR A 481 -19.40 12.07 -32.35
C TYR A 481 -17.97 12.60 -32.20
N GLU A 482 -17.59 13.55 -33.01
CA GLU A 482 -16.33 14.28 -32.95
C GLU A 482 -16.62 15.77 -32.85
N GLY A 483 -16.32 16.38 -31.68
CA GLY A 483 -16.66 17.77 -31.44
C GLY A 483 -16.52 18.21 -30.00
N GLU A 484 -17.04 19.42 -29.74
CA GLU A 484 -17.03 19.97 -28.40
C GLU A 484 -18.16 19.40 -27.52
N SER A 485 -17.82 19.17 -26.27
CA SER A 485 -18.76 18.77 -25.22
C SER A 485 -18.70 19.78 -24.07
N LYS A 486 -19.78 19.89 -23.31
CA LYS A 486 -19.84 20.64 -22.06
C LYS A 486 -20.74 19.92 -21.07
N ASN A 487 -20.21 19.63 -19.88
CA ASN A 487 -20.95 18.90 -18.85
C ASN A 487 -21.59 17.61 -19.40
N ASN A 488 -20.82 16.78 -20.11
CA ASN A 488 -21.21 15.53 -20.78
C ASN A 488 -22.16 15.67 -22.00
N LYS A 489 -22.55 16.86 -22.38
CA LYS A 489 -23.47 17.12 -23.51
C LYS A 489 -22.70 17.64 -24.72
N LYS A 490 -23.16 17.26 -25.92
CA LYS A 490 -22.69 17.86 -27.17
C LYS A 490 -23.01 19.36 -27.18
N GLU A 491 -22.01 20.16 -27.55
CA GLU A 491 -22.10 21.62 -27.53
C GLU A 491 -21.30 22.21 -28.67
N LYS A 492 -21.63 23.43 -29.10
CA LYS A 492 -20.97 24.16 -30.18
C LYS A 492 -20.88 23.36 -31.49
N TYR A 493 -19.69 23.28 -32.13
CA TYR A 493 -19.52 22.58 -33.39
C TYR A 493 -19.08 21.14 -33.17
N GLY A 494 -19.74 20.20 -33.91
CA GLY A 494 -19.37 18.80 -33.90
C GLY A 494 -19.89 18.02 -35.09
N ILE A 495 -19.26 16.88 -35.31
CA ILE A 495 -19.58 15.93 -36.37
C ILE A 495 -20.12 14.66 -35.71
N LEU A 496 -21.32 14.26 -36.11
CA LEU A 496 -21.89 12.97 -35.72
C LEU A 496 -22.04 12.12 -36.97
N TYR A 497 -21.49 10.92 -36.96
CA TYR A 497 -21.62 10.01 -38.11
C TYR A 497 -21.79 8.55 -37.66
N HIS A 498 -22.29 7.73 -38.56
CA HIS A 498 -22.52 6.30 -38.35
C HIS A 498 -22.15 5.53 -39.64
N SER A 499 -21.74 4.28 -39.51
CA SER A 499 -21.32 3.42 -40.61
C SER A 499 -22.39 3.17 -41.70
N ASN A 500 -23.66 3.40 -41.36
CA ASN A 500 -24.78 3.31 -42.35
C ASN A 500 -24.86 4.50 -43.31
N GLY A 501 -23.88 5.43 -43.28
CA GLY A 501 -23.85 6.61 -44.12
C GLY A 501 -24.51 7.86 -43.52
N TYR A 502 -25.12 7.77 -42.34
CA TYR A 502 -25.60 8.96 -41.63
C TYR A 502 -24.42 9.85 -41.22
N LYS A 503 -24.57 11.17 -41.42
CA LYS A 503 -23.60 12.17 -40.98
C LYS A 503 -24.27 13.49 -40.72
N TYR A 504 -23.97 14.11 -39.59
CA TYR A 504 -24.32 15.50 -39.29
C TYR A 504 -23.06 16.30 -38.99
N LEU A 505 -22.91 17.45 -39.57
CA LEU A 505 -21.84 18.42 -39.33
C LEU A 505 -22.51 19.73 -38.98
N GLY A 506 -22.36 20.23 -37.81
CA GLY A 506 -23.03 21.48 -37.42
C GLY A 506 -22.97 21.80 -35.95
N ASN A 507 -23.79 22.77 -35.58
CA ASN A 507 -23.85 23.27 -34.20
C ASN A 507 -24.75 22.40 -33.35
N TRP A 508 -24.35 22.28 -32.09
CA TRP A 508 -25.02 21.54 -31.02
C TRP A 508 -25.26 22.44 -29.82
N MET A 509 -26.32 22.22 -29.13
CA MET A 509 -26.63 22.83 -27.83
C MET A 509 -27.36 21.80 -26.94
N ASN A 510 -26.76 21.41 -25.83
CA ASN A 510 -27.36 20.45 -24.89
C ASN A 510 -27.77 19.11 -25.54
N ASP A 511 -26.88 18.48 -26.33
CA ASP A 511 -27.07 17.25 -27.11
C ASP A 511 -28.02 17.36 -28.31
N MET A 512 -28.63 18.51 -28.54
CA MET A 512 -29.55 18.75 -29.65
C MET A 512 -28.85 19.53 -30.75
N LYS A 513 -29.18 19.24 -32.00
CA LYS A 513 -28.80 20.07 -33.16
C LYS A 513 -29.46 21.45 -33.00
N ASP A 514 -28.64 22.50 -32.95
CA ASP A 514 -29.13 23.89 -32.74
C ASP A 514 -28.16 24.85 -33.41
N GLY A 515 -28.66 25.67 -34.34
CA GLY A 515 -27.86 26.50 -35.25
C GLY A 515 -27.66 25.88 -36.60
N TYR A 516 -26.61 26.28 -37.34
CA TYR A 516 -26.38 25.82 -38.70
C TYR A 516 -25.75 24.44 -38.76
N GLY A 517 -26.24 23.59 -39.67
CA GLY A 517 -25.70 22.26 -39.89
C GLY A 517 -25.98 21.63 -41.23
N ILE A 518 -25.18 20.61 -41.54
CA ILE A 518 -25.31 19.78 -42.76
C ILE A 518 -25.57 18.34 -42.29
N GLU A 519 -26.68 17.78 -42.73
CA GLU A 519 -27.07 16.41 -42.44
C GLU A 519 -27.16 15.56 -43.68
N TYR A 520 -26.41 14.46 -43.70
CA TYR A 520 -26.52 13.40 -44.70
C TYR A 520 -27.30 12.26 -44.06
N PHE A 521 -28.44 11.94 -44.64
CA PHE A 521 -29.26 10.82 -44.14
C PHE A 521 -28.73 9.49 -44.67
N SER A 522 -28.88 8.43 -43.89
CA SER A 522 -28.44 7.09 -44.28
C SER A 522 -29.05 6.56 -45.59
N ASN A 523 -30.20 7.05 -45.96
CA ASN A 523 -30.90 6.73 -47.19
C ASN A 523 -30.58 7.69 -48.37
N GLY A 524 -29.59 8.59 -48.19
CA GLY A 524 -28.96 9.39 -49.21
C GLY A 524 -29.37 10.85 -49.34
N PRO A 525 -30.49 11.39 -48.87
CA PRO A 525 -30.78 12.83 -48.88
C PRO A 525 -29.75 13.64 -48.07
N LYS A 526 -29.61 14.92 -48.44
CA LYS A 526 -28.78 15.90 -47.72
C LYS A 526 -29.63 17.11 -47.34
N TYR A 527 -29.58 17.49 -46.09
CA TYR A 527 -30.07 18.79 -45.64
C TYR A 527 -28.91 19.70 -45.26
N GLU A 528 -29.03 20.98 -45.55
CA GLU A 528 -28.09 22.03 -45.20
C GLU A 528 -28.86 23.29 -44.81
N GLY A 529 -28.78 23.69 -43.55
CA GLY A 529 -29.55 24.80 -43.03
C GLY A 529 -29.56 24.89 -41.51
N GLU A 530 -30.52 25.65 -41.00
CA GLU A 530 -30.67 25.93 -39.58
C GLU A 530 -31.45 24.80 -38.89
N TYR A 531 -31.08 24.59 -37.62
CA TYR A 531 -31.71 23.65 -36.68
C TYR A 531 -32.08 24.38 -35.39
N LYS A 532 -33.12 23.94 -34.71
CA LYS A 532 -33.46 24.31 -33.34
C LYS A 532 -34.04 23.10 -32.60
N ASN A 533 -33.39 22.71 -31.53
CA ASN A 533 -33.80 21.56 -30.72
C ASN A 533 -34.05 20.30 -31.60
N ASP A 534 -33.06 19.86 -32.38
CA ASP A 534 -33.08 18.74 -33.33
C ASP A 534 -34.04 18.89 -34.55
N LYS A 535 -34.72 19.97 -34.64
CA LYS A 535 -35.65 20.20 -35.74
C LYS A 535 -35.08 21.19 -36.73
N ARG A 536 -35.30 20.94 -38.03
CA ARG A 536 -35.03 21.91 -39.07
C ARG A 536 -35.88 23.15 -38.85
N GLU A 537 -35.24 24.29 -38.81
CA GLU A 537 -35.86 25.60 -38.49
C GLU A 537 -35.19 26.66 -39.40
N GLY A 538 -35.77 27.84 -39.51
CA GLY A 538 -35.17 28.94 -40.28
C GLY A 538 -35.03 28.63 -41.74
N TYR A 539 -33.87 28.97 -42.35
CA TYR A 539 -33.64 28.78 -43.77
C TYR A 539 -32.74 27.55 -44.06
N GLY A 540 -33.12 26.72 -45.05
CA GLY A 540 -32.32 25.53 -45.36
C GLY A 540 -32.65 24.90 -46.71
N THR A 541 -31.72 24.06 -47.18
CA THR A 541 -31.80 23.31 -48.41
C THR A 541 -31.88 21.80 -48.15
N LEU A 542 -32.89 21.15 -48.71
CA LEU A 542 -32.98 19.68 -48.73
C LEU A 542 -32.80 19.16 -50.15
N LEU A 543 -31.81 18.31 -50.32
CA LEU A 543 -31.54 17.60 -51.59
C LEU A 543 -31.91 16.13 -51.42
N TRP A 544 -32.86 15.64 -52.20
CA TRP A 544 -33.24 14.23 -52.26
C TRP A 544 -32.37 13.43 -53.23
N ILE A 545 -32.32 12.12 -53.08
CA ILE A 545 -31.55 11.19 -53.96
C ILE A 545 -31.95 11.32 -55.42
N ASN A 546 -33.24 11.53 -55.67
CA ASN A 546 -33.76 11.66 -57.02
C ASN A 546 -33.34 12.98 -57.70
N GLY A 547 -32.54 13.83 -57.02
CA GLY A 547 -32.12 15.14 -57.55
C GLY A 547 -33.09 16.27 -57.26
N GLN A 548 -34.24 16.01 -56.65
CA GLN A 548 -35.17 17.06 -56.20
C GLN A 548 -34.47 17.90 -55.13
N ARG A 549 -34.63 19.22 -55.16
CA ARG A 549 -34.01 20.15 -54.20
C ARG A 549 -35.05 21.16 -53.74
N TYR A 550 -35.27 21.22 -52.45
CA TYR A 550 -36.02 22.33 -51.80
C TYR A 550 -35.02 23.30 -51.14
N GLU A 551 -35.29 24.54 -51.26
CA GLU A 551 -34.54 25.65 -50.66
C GLU A 551 -35.57 26.69 -50.14
N GLY A 552 -35.59 26.92 -48.84
CA GLY A 552 -36.59 27.81 -48.26
C GLY A 552 -36.68 27.74 -46.76
N GLU A 553 -37.78 28.25 -46.26
CA GLU A 553 -38.08 28.35 -44.83
C GLU A 553 -38.56 27.00 -44.26
N TRP A 554 -38.09 26.67 -43.07
CA TRP A 554 -38.42 25.48 -42.30
C TRP A 554 -38.98 25.86 -40.93
N LYS A 555 -39.93 25.11 -40.43
CA LYS A 555 -40.45 25.23 -39.09
C LYS A 555 -40.81 23.83 -38.55
N ASN A 556 -40.24 23.47 -37.36
CA ASN A 556 -40.45 22.15 -36.77
C ASN A 556 -40.24 20.99 -37.75
N SER A 557 -39.19 21.02 -38.59
CA SER A 557 -38.78 20.04 -39.57
C SER A 557 -39.69 19.88 -40.80
N VAL A 558 -40.65 20.79 -41.00
CA VAL A 558 -41.48 20.83 -42.22
C VAL A 558 -41.23 22.12 -42.98
N ALA A 559 -41.39 22.10 -44.28
CA ALA A 559 -41.34 23.30 -45.10
C ALA A 559 -42.52 24.22 -44.74
N GLU A 560 -42.23 25.45 -44.34
CA GLU A 560 -43.19 26.46 -43.88
C GLU A 560 -42.69 27.82 -44.38
N GLY A 561 -43.57 28.69 -44.82
CA GLY A 561 -43.17 30.01 -45.35
C GLY A 561 -42.75 29.94 -46.83
N PHE A 562 -41.83 30.82 -47.26
CA PHE A 562 -41.45 30.93 -48.64
C PHE A 562 -40.32 29.92 -48.99
N GLY A 563 -40.47 29.26 -50.15
CA GLY A 563 -39.44 28.30 -50.64
C GLY A 563 -39.48 28.04 -52.15
N ILE A 564 -38.40 27.42 -52.58
CA ILE A 564 -38.20 27.01 -53.97
C ILE A 564 -37.96 25.50 -53.97
N ILE A 565 -38.73 24.80 -54.82
CA ILE A 565 -38.45 23.39 -55.09
C ILE A 565 -38.10 23.22 -56.56
N ASN A 566 -36.94 22.57 -56.81
CA ASN A 566 -36.49 22.17 -58.14
C ASN A 566 -36.72 20.67 -58.28
N PHE A 567 -37.38 20.26 -59.35
CA PHE A 567 -37.67 18.86 -59.64
C PHE A 567 -36.61 18.25 -60.54
N PRO A 568 -36.41 16.93 -60.51
CA PRO A 568 -35.42 16.25 -61.35
C PRO A 568 -35.64 16.42 -62.83
N ASN A 569 -36.88 16.62 -63.22
CA ASN A 569 -37.26 16.86 -64.68
C ASN A 569 -36.97 18.29 -65.16
N GLY A 570 -36.40 19.15 -64.29
CA GLY A 570 -36.10 20.54 -64.57
C GLY A 570 -37.24 21.53 -64.29
N ASP A 571 -38.39 21.07 -63.81
CA ASP A 571 -39.46 21.94 -63.34
C ASP A 571 -39.08 22.59 -62.01
N ARG A 572 -39.68 23.74 -61.73
CA ARG A 572 -39.42 24.49 -60.50
C ARG A 572 -40.72 25.11 -60.00
N TYR A 573 -40.94 25.00 -58.68
CA TYR A 573 -41.94 25.78 -57.96
C TYR A 573 -41.27 26.81 -57.04
N GLU A 574 -41.82 27.99 -56.96
CA GLU A 574 -41.38 29.08 -56.14
C GLU A 574 -42.60 29.72 -55.49
N GLY A 575 -42.73 29.68 -54.18
CA GLY A 575 -43.91 30.18 -53.48
C GLY A 575 -44.00 29.75 -52.05
N GLU A 576 -45.18 29.97 -51.48
CA GLU A 576 -45.47 29.65 -50.08
C GLU A 576 -45.71 28.14 -49.86
N PHE A 577 -45.20 27.65 -48.70
CA PHE A 577 -45.38 26.29 -48.22
C PHE A 577 -46.03 26.32 -46.83
N LYS A 578 -46.82 25.32 -46.51
CA LYS A 578 -47.35 25.05 -45.17
C LYS A 578 -47.43 23.56 -44.95
N GLN A 579 -46.68 23.08 -43.91
CA GLN A 579 -46.61 21.68 -43.59
C GLN A 579 -46.21 20.80 -44.82
N ASP A 580 -45.12 21.15 -45.50
CA ASP A 580 -44.57 20.53 -46.68
C ASP A 580 -45.47 20.60 -47.95
N ILE A 581 -46.54 21.36 -47.89
CA ILE A 581 -47.52 21.48 -48.98
C ILE A 581 -47.49 22.89 -49.58
N TYR A 582 -47.62 22.99 -50.91
CA TYR A 582 -47.84 24.26 -51.57
C TYR A 582 -49.07 24.93 -51.02
N ASN A 583 -48.93 26.13 -50.43
CA ASN A 583 -50.01 26.89 -49.81
C ASN A 583 -49.80 28.38 -50.08
N GLY A 584 -50.87 29.10 -50.34
CA GLY A 584 -50.77 30.54 -50.63
C GLY A 584 -50.33 30.83 -52.08
N TYR A 585 -49.60 31.92 -52.27
CA TYR A 585 -49.19 32.34 -53.62
C TYR A 585 -47.91 31.69 -54.08
N GLY A 586 -47.91 31.13 -55.28
CA GLY A 586 -46.70 30.52 -55.87
C GLY A 586 -46.72 30.53 -57.38
N THR A 587 -45.53 30.31 -57.92
CA THR A 587 -45.30 30.24 -59.34
C THR A 587 -44.65 28.89 -59.69
N PHE A 588 -45.23 28.14 -60.63
CA PHE A 588 -44.66 26.96 -61.16
C PHE A 588 -43.98 27.33 -62.50
N TYR A 589 -42.76 26.88 -62.67
CA TYR A 589 -41.97 27.03 -63.92
C TYR A 589 -41.76 25.65 -64.52
N SER A 590 -42.26 25.40 -65.72
CA SER A 590 -41.99 24.16 -66.45
C SER A 590 -40.71 24.28 -67.27
N ILE A 591 -39.96 23.16 -67.38
CA ILE A 591 -38.81 23.04 -68.22
C ILE A 591 -39.13 23.44 -69.69
N LEU A 592 -40.43 23.31 -70.15
CA LEU A 592 -40.92 23.71 -71.46
C LEU A 592 -41.13 25.23 -71.62
N GLY A 593 -40.75 26.03 -70.60
CA GLY A 593 -40.83 27.47 -70.58
C GLY A 593 -42.19 28.05 -70.13
N PHE A 594 -43.12 27.21 -69.76
CA PHE A 594 -44.41 27.68 -69.26
C PHE A 594 -44.26 28.21 -67.77
N LYS A 595 -44.90 29.33 -67.48
CA LYS A 595 -44.95 29.95 -66.21
C LYS A 595 -46.41 30.02 -65.68
N TYR A 596 -46.66 29.36 -64.58
CA TYR A 596 -48.00 29.26 -64.02
C TYR A 596 -48.06 29.83 -62.62
N LYS A 597 -48.81 30.91 -62.45
CA LYS A 597 -49.05 31.53 -61.09
C LYS A 597 -50.42 31.13 -60.58
N LYS A 598 -50.50 30.64 -59.38
CA LYS A 598 -51.76 30.26 -58.70
C LYS A 598 -51.70 30.46 -57.20
N CYS A 599 -52.86 30.75 -56.59
CA CYS A 599 -53.04 30.60 -55.17
C CYS A 599 -53.40 29.15 -54.89
N PHE A 600 -52.48 28.45 -54.22
CA PHE A 600 -52.64 27.04 -53.83
C PHE A 600 -53.42 27.01 -52.49
N LYS A 601 -54.58 26.34 -52.46
CA LYS A 601 -55.31 26.03 -51.23
C LYS A 601 -55.05 24.57 -50.85
N PRO A 602 -54.89 24.21 -49.59
CA PRO A 602 -54.74 22.83 -49.21
C PRO A 602 -55.97 22.04 -49.64
N ILE A 603 -55.75 21.04 -50.56
CA ILE A 603 -56.82 20.14 -50.98
C ILE A 603 -56.95 19.04 -49.93
N LEU A 604 -58.19 18.73 -49.54
CA LEU A 604 -58.52 17.70 -48.52
C LEU A 604 -57.83 16.32 -48.74
N SER A 605 -57.50 16.03 -50.02
CA SER A 605 -56.81 14.80 -50.45
C SER A 605 -55.36 14.68 -49.92
N THR A 606 -54.71 15.82 -49.62
CA THR A 606 -53.32 15.81 -49.09
C THR A 606 -53.29 15.48 -47.58
N THR A 607 -54.40 15.71 -46.86
CA THR A 607 -54.53 15.31 -45.45
C THR A 607 -54.44 13.78 -45.32
N ILE A 608 -54.94 13.03 -46.29
CA ILE A 608 -54.85 11.56 -46.34
C ILE A 608 -53.43 11.10 -46.60
N ILE A 609 -52.68 11.75 -47.50
CA ILE A 609 -51.28 11.46 -47.79
C ILE A 609 -50.38 11.76 -46.59
N ILE A 610 -50.61 12.90 -45.88
CA ILE A 610 -49.93 13.26 -44.65
C ILE A 610 -50.28 12.27 -43.53
N MET A 611 -51.51 11.82 -43.43
CA MET A 611 -51.92 10.82 -42.46
C MET A 611 -51.27 9.46 -42.75
N ILE A 612 -51.20 9.06 -44.02
CA ILE A 612 -50.46 7.83 -44.41
C ILE A 612 -48.95 7.99 -44.12
N TYR A 613 -48.34 9.14 -44.42
CA TYR A 613 -46.91 9.37 -44.11
C TYR A 613 -46.67 9.39 -42.60
N LYS A 614 -47.52 10.01 -41.78
CA LYS A 614 -47.42 9.94 -40.31
C LYS A 614 -47.62 8.51 -39.79
N ILE A 615 -48.50 7.72 -40.39
CA ILE A 615 -48.69 6.32 -40.09
C ILE A 615 -47.45 5.50 -40.46
N VAL A 616 -46.85 5.73 -41.61
CA VAL A 616 -45.61 5.06 -42.04
C VAL A 616 -44.45 5.46 -41.10
N LEU A 617 -44.33 6.74 -40.75
CA LEU A 617 -43.31 7.21 -39.82
C LEU A 617 -43.53 6.63 -38.40
N PHE A 618 -44.77 6.55 -37.95
CA PHE A 618 -45.16 5.93 -36.70
C PHE A 618 -44.79 4.43 -36.69
N PHE A 619 -45.10 3.70 -37.79
CA PHE A 619 -44.71 2.30 -37.92
C PHE A 619 -43.21 2.12 -38.03
N HIS A 620 -42.48 3.04 -38.67
CA HIS A 620 -41.02 3.01 -38.74
C HIS A 620 -40.40 3.27 -37.37
N THR A 621 -40.96 4.21 -36.60
CA THR A 621 -40.54 4.48 -35.23
C THR A 621 -40.83 3.29 -34.28
N ILE A 622 -42.02 2.71 -34.44
CA ILE A 622 -42.36 1.46 -33.73
C ILE A 622 -41.45 0.31 -34.18
N TYR A 623 -41.16 0.17 -35.45
CA TYR A 623 -40.25 -0.87 -35.96
C TYR A 623 -38.82 -0.69 -35.40
N SER A 624 -38.32 0.53 -35.31
CA SER A 624 -37.03 0.82 -34.70
C SER A 624 -37.03 0.55 -33.15
N LEU A 625 -38.12 0.83 -32.46
CA LEU A 625 -38.32 0.51 -31.05
C LEU A 625 -38.51 -1.01 -30.85
N LEU A 626 -39.18 -1.70 -31.73
CA LEU A 626 -39.43 -3.15 -31.67
C LEU A 626 -38.21 -3.97 -32.06
N LYS A 627 -37.32 -3.45 -32.91
CA LYS A 627 -36.01 -4.06 -33.23
C LYS A 627 -35.13 -4.13 -31.95
N ARG A 628 -35.38 -3.24 -31.03
CA ARG A 628 -34.68 -3.22 -29.71
C ARG A 628 -35.21 -4.24 -28.72
N ASN A 629 -36.43 -4.79 -28.97
CA ASN A 629 -37.01 -5.76 -28.01
C ASN A 629 -37.83 -6.84 -28.76
N ARG A 630 -37.17 -7.95 -29.17
CA ARG A 630 -37.75 -9.08 -29.91
C ARG A 630 -39.04 -9.68 -29.33
N MET A 631 -39.20 -9.57 -28.00
CA MET A 631 -40.42 -10.11 -27.30
C MET A 631 -41.67 -9.25 -27.60
N ILE A 632 -41.54 -7.95 -27.67
CA ILE A 632 -42.67 -7.04 -27.99
C ILE A 632 -43.14 -7.21 -29.44
N LEU A 633 -42.19 -7.44 -30.37
CA LEU A 633 -42.52 -7.72 -31.77
C LEU A 633 -43.36 -8.99 -31.91
N LEU A 634 -42.98 -10.04 -31.18
CA LEU A 634 -43.72 -11.30 -31.21
C LEU A 634 -45.15 -11.14 -30.66
N PHE A 635 -45.30 -10.36 -29.57
CA PHE A 635 -46.59 -10.10 -28.94
C PHE A 635 -47.53 -9.29 -29.85
N LEU A 636 -47.02 -8.29 -30.58
CA LEU A 636 -47.79 -7.49 -31.54
C LEU A 636 -48.22 -8.27 -32.78
N ILE A 637 -47.34 -9.13 -33.29
CA ILE A 637 -47.68 -10.05 -34.41
C ILE A 637 -48.80 -11.00 -34.01
N ILE A 638 -48.76 -11.56 -32.82
CA ILE A 638 -49.79 -12.44 -32.27
C ILE A 638 -51.11 -11.66 -32.08
N LEU A 639 -51.08 -10.42 -31.60
CA LEU A 639 -52.25 -9.58 -31.44
C LEU A 639 -52.93 -9.23 -32.77
N ILE A 640 -52.12 -8.86 -33.78
CA ILE A 640 -52.60 -8.53 -35.14
C ILE A 640 -53.20 -9.79 -35.82
N LEU A 641 -52.53 -10.93 -35.73
CA LEU A 641 -53.07 -12.18 -36.23
C LEU A 641 -54.39 -12.59 -35.51
N GLY A 642 -54.47 -12.35 -34.17
CA GLY A 642 -55.70 -12.57 -33.41
C GLY A 642 -56.90 -11.71 -33.86
N ILE A 643 -56.62 -10.42 -34.22
CA ILE A 643 -57.63 -9.49 -34.70
C ILE A 643 -58.08 -9.89 -36.12
N ILE A 644 -57.15 -10.29 -37.01
CA ILE A 644 -57.49 -10.73 -38.36
C ILE A 644 -58.30 -12.03 -38.34
N ILE A 645 -58.01 -12.96 -37.44
CA ILE A 645 -58.75 -14.21 -37.28
C ILE A 645 -60.15 -13.96 -36.71
N ASN A 646 -60.34 -12.93 -35.89
CA ASN A 646 -61.63 -12.59 -35.27
C ASN A 646 -62.56 -11.77 -36.21
N GLN A 647 -62.02 -11.16 -37.26
CA GLN A 647 -62.83 -10.47 -38.31
C GLN A 647 -63.26 -11.38 -39.45
N ASN A 648 -62.72 -12.62 -39.47
CA ASN A 648 -63.12 -13.63 -40.49
C ASN A 648 -64.02 -14.74 -39.90
N LYS A 649 -64.62 -14.53 -38.71
CA LYS A 649 -65.75 -15.27 -38.18
C LYS A 649 -66.94 -14.32 -38.14
#